data_f74516835b20bddfcffc70730b5e1d49
#
_entry.id   f74516835b20bddfcffc70730b5e1d49
#
_cell.length_a   1.000
_cell.length_b   1.000
_cell.length_c   1.000
_cell.angle_alpha   90.00
_cell.angle_beta   90.00
_cell.angle_gamma   90.00
#
_symmetry.space_group_name_H-M   'P 1'
#
loop_
_entity.id
_entity.type
_entity.pdbx_description
1 polymer ?
#
loop_
_entity_poly.entity_id
_entity_poly.type
_entity_poly.pdbx_seq_one_letter_code
_entity_poly.pdbx_strand_id
1 'polypeptide(L)'
;MNPVPKHCGVKLLALAALALLAGNARATLYLNEPFDYPAANLSTAAPWSGAGSNLKLIAGNLTNAELADFTPVNHTKAQGTSSSADGKRTFNASAVGGPAVGGSIYVSFLMRQTTLAASSGPLLALSDATTVGSGGAGALVIYLNKSGTEYRIGVKKNGSAVQYPASGTYAVNATVLVVARYTFNTASTTDDTVTLWINPVLDGNEPAPGATGVAETTVSGANDYTVGLQYLHLRANSSTASGVNEVDNIRVGSTWADVTPTGGEVPPTSTAQPRITESFLAPGGLVLRGTNGPASGVYQVVSALNPATPMTNWASIATNLFDANGNFDSTNPVSIAEAQRFYRLLVGGTIIQPPGNPPEITTHPTNLVVLAGQPAAFFGAASGTAPLSYQWFFNTNTPLAGATSGTFNLASAQESNEGAYSLRVTNSAGVVTSVVATLTVNSPPAITTQPASQGVLVSNSVTFTVAATGDVPLRYQWYFNTNTVLANATNASYTINPVLTNNAGTYSVTVTNNFGTTNSTFAVLTVNLPSTNTTDFSLYGFGAPATGGGQVLETDPNYRKVYNAGDFRLALANNSTKVIEIMNDLNLGWNEIGATNQTGAFRQSTAASLHPVLIASGVTTIDIQNKNGITIFSANGATLRHGEFNVKRSHNILIRNLKFDELWEWDELNKGDYDSKDWDFITIGDSGNCTNVWIDHCDFTKSYDGTVDIKGGANNVTISWCRFLGDDGGPNSFVRRQFLHLETNGVSEAMFDFLRANGFSIDDLVTITRSQKKGHLAGATEFDADNADIKLTLHHNFYYNWQDRMPRLRAGNAHVYNCYVNNAEALAAKNLRNAKVALIPGGIGSYKFDVTLNGAISTEDGAVLVEKCHIIDTTNPLRNNQVDPNDASYTGKIRAEDTIYTLNGSTFRGNTEDAGSPLVPVPAPLKPFSWNGFASLPYSYPVADPSTIATSITNNAGQGVIFWSKTNWFKTTY
;
A
#
# COMPACT_ATOMS: atom_id res chain seq x y z
N MET A 1 -48.04 39.37 0.80
CA MET A 1 -47.79 39.46 -0.65
C MET A 1 -46.51 38.79 -0.96
N ASN A 2 -46.57 37.71 -1.69
CA ASN A 2 -45.49 36.94 -2.31
C ASN A 2 -44.56 37.79 -3.18
N PRO A 3 -43.34 37.30 -3.57
CA PRO A 3 -43.16 35.98 -4.17
C PRO A 3 -41.92 35.17 -3.72
N VAL A 4 -42.07 33.88 -3.90
CA VAL A 4 -41.08 32.80 -3.90
C VAL A 4 -40.07 32.97 -5.07
N PRO A 5 -38.79 32.65 -4.93
CA PRO A 5 -37.97 32.21 -6.05
C PRO A 5 -37.80 30.70 -6.07
N LYS A 6 -38.16 30.10 -7.18
CA LYS A 6 -37.75 28.76 -7.66
C LYS A 6 -36.25 28.71 -7.89
N HIS A 7 -35.64 27.62 -7.47
CA HIS A 7 -34.62 26.84 -8.16
C HIS A 7 -33.93 25.92 -7.14
N CYS A 8 -34.49 24.76 -7.00
CA CYS A 8 -33.76 23.61 -6.48
C CYS A 8 -34.32 22.38 -7.19
N GLY A 9 -33.65 21.91 -8.17
CA GLY A 9 -34.05 20.74 -8.93
C GLY A 9 -33.22 20.52 -10.16
N VAL A 10 -31.95 20.18 -10.04
CA VAL A 10 -31.16 19.46 -11.02
C VAL A 10 -29.83 19.10 -10.34
N LYS A 11 -29.81 18.12 -9.44
CA LYS A 11 -28.57 17.42 -9.02
C LYS A 11 -28.84 16.04 -8.39
N LEU A 12 -30.04 15.49 -8.57
CA LEU A 12 -30.36 14.16 -8.03
C LEU A 12 -30.59 13.10 -9.12
N LEU A 13 -30.28 13.37 -10.39
CA LEU A 13 -30.41 12.38 -11.48
C LEU A 13 -29.05 11.86 -12.02
N ALA A 14 -27.93 12.32 -11.52
CA ALA A 14 -26.62 11.84 -11.96
C ALA A 14 -26.03 10.72 -11.07
N LEU A 15 -26.59 10.46 -9.89
CA LEU A 15 -26.14 9.35 -9.03
C LEU A 15 -26.95 8.05 -9.20
N ALA A 16 -28.09 8.09 -9.88
CA ALA A 16 -28.88 6.89 -10.15
C ALA A 16 -28.52 6.20 -11.47
N ALA A 17 -27.74 6.84 -12.32
CA ALA A 17 -27.34 6.25 -13.60
C ALA A 17 -25.97 5.51 -13.54
N LEU A 18 -25.21 5.63 -12.44
CA LEU A 18 -23.95 4.90 -12.26
C LEU A 18 -24.10 3.57 -11.47
N ALA A 19 -25.28 3.35 -10.88
CA ALA A 19 -25.57 2.09 -10.18
C ALA A 19 -26.27 1.02 -11.06
N LEU A 20 -26.52 1.31 -12.34
CA LEU A 20 -27.18 0.37 -13.27
C LEU A 20 -26.23 -0.23 -14.33
N LEU A 21 -24.93 -0.05 -14.20
CA LEU A 21 -23.91 -0.67 -15.07
C LEU A 21 -23.01 -1.68 -14.34
N ALA A 22 -23.32 -2.06 -13.11
CA ALA A 22 -22.90 -3.35 -12.59
C ALA A 22 -23.85 -4.42 -13.20
N GLY A 23 -23.75 -4.60 -14.49
CA GLY A 23 -24.36 -5.74 -15.18
C GLY A 23 -23.86 -7.00 -14.50
N ASN A 24 -24.78 -7.82 -14.00
CA ASN A 24 -24.51 -9.20 -13.63
C ASN A 24 -23.62 -9.80 -14.70
N ALA A 25 -22.34 -10.00 -14.39
CA ALA A 25 -21.45 -10.78 -15.24
C ALA A 25 -22.08 -12.18 -15.29
N ARG A 26 -22.79 -12.49 -16.38
CA ARG A 26 -23.27 -13.84 -16.63
C ARG A 26 -22.03 -14.72 -16.73
N ALA A 27 -22.04 -15.82 -16.02
CA ALA A 27 -21.03 -16.85 -16.19
C ALA A 27 -20.84 -17.12 -17.69
N THR A 28 -19.62 -17.04 -18.16
CA THR A 28 -19.33 -17.20 -19.60
C THR A 28 -18.11 -18.08 -19.77
N LEU A 29 -18.36 -19.27 -20.29
CA LEU A 29 -17.31 -20.15 -20.78
C LEU A 29 -16.80 -19.60 -22.12
N TYR A 30 -15.55 -19.08 -22.12
CA TYR A 30 -14.94 -18.51 -23.34
C TYR A 30 -14.32 -19.58 -24.25
N LEU A 31 -13.79 -20.63 -23.65
CA LEU A 31 -13.14 -21.73 -24.40
C LEU A 31 -13.34 -23.04 -23.66
N ASN A 32 -13.68 -24.08 -24.42
CA ASN A 32 -13.56 -25.48 -24.05
C ASN A 32 -12.74 -26.19 -25.15
N GLU A 33 -11.52 -26.65 -24.81
CA GLU A 33 -10.64 -27.33 -25.75
C GLU A 33 -10.40 -28.79 -25.32
N PRO A 34 -11.19 -29.74 -25.81
CA PRO A 34 -11.05 -31.15 -25.50
C PRO A 34 -9.98 -31.85 -26.31
N PHE A 35 -9.38 -31.21 -27.31
CA PHE A 35 -8.44 -31.82 -28.27
C PHE A 35 -9.02 -33.05 -29.03
N ASP A 36 -10.24 -32.96 -29.49
CA ASP A 36 -10.94 -34.04 -30.20
C ASP A 36 -10.60 -34.11 -31.70
N TYR A 37 -9.41 -33.72 -32.11
CA TYR A 37 -8.90 -33.76 -33.47
C TYR A 37 -8.13 -35.07 -33.75
N PRO A 38 -8.03 -35.52 -35.00
CA PRO A 38 -7.16 -36.63 -35.37
C PRO A 38 -5.71 -36.36 -34.95
N ALA A 39 -4.98 -37.41 -34.57
CA ALA A 39 -3.57 -37.31 -34.20
C ALA A 39 -2.72 -36.67 -35.31
N ALA A 40 -2.16 -35.51 -35.07
CA ALA A 40 -1.41 -34.67 -36.01
C ALA A 40 -0.51 -33.64 -35.28
N ASN A 41 0.16 -32.78 -36.04
CA ASN A 41 0.79 -31.60 -35.46
C ASN A 41 -0.29 -30.58 -35.09
N LEU A 42 -0.20 -29.97 -33.92
CA LEU A 42 -1.19 -28.99 -33.43
C LEU A 42 -1.30 -27.79 -34.39
N SER A 43 -0.22 -27.41 -35.08
CA SER A 43 -0.23 -26.32 -36.06
C SER A 43 -1.16 -26.56 -37.28
N THR A 44 -1.50 -27.79 -37.54
CA THR A 44 -2.41 -28.19 -38.67
C THR A 44 -3.84 -28.45 -38.20
N ALA A 45 -4.09 -28.48 -36.89
CA ALA A 45 -5.39 -28.65 -36.30
C ALA A 45 -6.06 -27.26 -36.11
N ALA A 46 -7.11 -27.00 -36.89
CA ALA A 46 -7.89 -25.77 -36.67
C ALA A 46 -8.67 -25.91 -35.35
N PRO A 47 -8.76 -24.87 -34.54
CA PRO A 47 -8.40 -23.47 -34.79
C PRO A 47 -7.03 -23.01 -34.24
N TRP A 48 -6.10 -23.91 -34.02
CA TRP A 48 -4.77 -23.58 -33.52
C TRP A 48 -3.86 -23.04 -34.63
N SER A 49 -2.97 -22.10 -34.26
CA SER A 49 -2.01 -21.52 -35.19
C SER A 49 -0.66 -21.27 -34.52
N GLY A 50 0.42 -21.23 -35.28
CA GLY A 50 1.78 -20.93 -34.81
C GLY A 50 2.54 -22.09 -34.17
N ALA A 51 1.90 -23.22 -33.89
CA ALA A 51 2.55 -24.37 -33.30
C ALA A 51 3.53 -25.03 -34.29
N GLY A 52 4.76 -25.26 -33.87
CA GLY A 52 5.72 -26.04 -34.64
C GLY A 52 5.49 -27.54 -34.51
N SER A 53 6.30 -28.35 -35.26
CA SER A 53 6.20 -29.81 -35.21
C SER A 53 6.46 -30.42 -33.81
N ASN A 54 6.86 -29.62 -32.84
CA ASN A 54 7.16 -30.07 -31.48
C ASN A 54 5.94 -30.09 -30.56
N LEU A 55 4.79 -29.52 -30.97
CA LEU A 55 3.48 -29.68 -30.33
C LEU A 55 2.66 -30.62 -31.16
N LYS A 56 2.31 -31.81 -30.65
CA LYS A 56 1.63 -32.86 -31.34
C LYS A 56 0.35 -33.28 -30.63
N LEU A 57 -0.63 -33.69 -31.39
CA LEU A 57 -1.78 -34.43 -30.90
C LEU A 57 -1.45 -35.93 -30.88
N ILE A 58 -1.60 -36.56 -29.73
CA ILE A 58 -1.38 -37.99 -29.57
C ILE A 58 -2.65 -38.67 -29.03
N ALA A 59 -2.84 -39.96 -29.38
CA ALA A 59 -4.01 -40.70 -28.91
C ALA A 59 -4.03 -40.90 -27.38
N GLY A 60 -5.21 -40.89 -26.81
CA GLY A 60 -5.51 -41.13 -25.38
C GLY A 60 -5.80 -39.88 -24.59
N ASN A 61 -6.58 -40.07 -23.54
CA ASN A 61 -6.98 -38.98 -22.60
C ASN A 61 -6.11 -38.97 -21.37
N LEU A 62 -5.99 -37.80 -20.73
CA LEU A 62 -5.55 -37.69 -19.35
C LEU A 62 -6.78 -37.94 -18.44
N THR A 63 -6.62 -38.85 -17.49
CA THR A 63 -7.65 -39.13 -16.48
C THR A 63 -7.09 -38.93 -15.07
N ASN A 64 -7.91 -38.37 -14.21
CA ASN A 64 -7.67 -38.32 -12.78
C ASN A 64 -8.87 -38.99 -12.10
N ALA A 65 -8.66 -39.94 -11.18
CA ALA A 65 -9.70 -40.71 -10.54
C ALA A 65 -10.72 -39.85 -9.76
N GLU A 66 -10.30 -38.68 -9.31
CA GLU A 66 -11.17 -37.73 -8.61
C GLU A 66 -11.92 -36.78 -9.56
N LEU A 67 -11.67 -36.87 -10.88
CA LEU A 67 -12.17 -35.99 -11.92
C LEU A 67 -12.92 -36.77 -13.02
N ALA A 68 -13.64 -37.78 -12.64
CA ALA A 68 -14.35 -38.66 -13.58
C ALA A 68 -15.27 -37.89 -14.55
N ASP A 69 -15.79 -36.75 -14.12
CA ASP A 69 -16.67 -35.90 -14.93
C ASP A 69 -15.90 -34.96 -15.89
N PHE A 70 -14.58 -34.94 -15.84
CA PHE A 70 -13.71 -34.13 -16.71
C PHE A 70 -13.23 -34.88 -17.95
N THR A 71 -13.55 -36.16 -18.07
CA THR A 71 -13.02 -37.02 -19.16
C THR A 71 -14.00 -37.15 -20.32
N PRO A 72 -13.71 -36.54 -21.47
CA PRO A 72 -14.43 -36.82 -22.73
C PRO A 72 -14.11 -38.24 -23.23
N VAL A 73 -15.02 -38.84 -23.91
CA VAL A 73 -14.88 -40.19 -24.47
C VAL A 73 -14.21 -40.11 -25.85
N ASN A 74 -13.05 -40.76 -26.03
CA ASN A 74 -12.34 -40.92 -27.31
C ASN A 74 -11.63 -39.69 -27.89
N HIS A 75 -10.75 -39.05 -27.12
CA HIS A 75 -10.05 -37.84 -27.57
C HIS A 75 -8.54 -38.00 -27.66
N THR A 76 -7.88 -37.00 -28.23
CA THR A 76 -6.43 -36.84 -28.26
C THR A 76 -6.04 -35.74 -27.26
N LYS A 77 -4.79 -35.78 -26.82
CA LYS A 77 -4.20 -34.77 -25.94
C LYS A 77 -3.03 -34.08 -26.61
N ALA A 78 -2.73 -32.85 -26.26
CA ALA A 78 -1.57 -32.12 -26.75
C ALA A 78 -0.30 -32.58 -26.04
N GLN A 79 0.77 -32.83 -26.78
CA GLN A 79 2.06 -33.22 -26.26
C GLN A 79 3.15 -32.31 -26.81
N GLY A 80 3.95 -31.68 -25.89
CA GLY A 80 5.11 -30.90 -26.19
C GLY A 80 6.41 -31.67 -25.95
N THR A 81 7.34 -31.68 -26.92
CA THR A 81 8.57 -32.49 -26.87
C THR A 81 9.88 -31.72 -26.94
N SER A 82 9.92 -30.42 -27.25
CA SER A 82 11.14 -29.63 -27.30
C SER A 82 10.93 -28.10 -27.41
N SER A 83 12.01 -27.35 -27.35
CA SER A 83 12.07 -25.89 -27.29
C SER A 83 11.50 -25.15 -28.51
N SER A 84 10.81 -24.08 -28.27
CA SER A 84 10.39 -23.01 -29.19
C SER A 84 9.08 -23.15 -29.96
N ALA A 85 8.25 -24.14 -29.70
CA ALA A 85 6.92 -24.18 -30.29
C ALA A 85 5.90 -23.45 -29.42
N ASP A 86 5.20 -22.51 -30.01
CA ASP A 86 4.10 -21.75 -29.37
C ASP A 86 2.84 -21.94 -30.21
N GLY A 87 1.93 -22.77 -29.72
CA GLY A 87 0.60 -22.92 -30.29
C GLY A 87 -0.35 -21.95 -29.68
N LYS A 88 -1.02 -21.11 -30.45
CA LYS A 88 -1.98 -20.15 -29.93
C LYS A 88 -3.39 -20.40 -30.41
N ARG A 89 -4.34 -20.03 -29.57
CA ARG A 89 -5.76 -20.05 -29.89
C ARG A 89 -6.44 -18.79 -29.34
N THR A 90 -7.26 -18.14 -30.17
CA THR A 90 -8.14 -17.07 -29.71
C THR A 90 -9.30 -17.68 -28.93
N PHE A 91 -9.49 -17.26 -27.67
CA PHE A 91 -10.64 -17.73 -26.89
C PHE A 91 -11.80 -16.74 -26.88
N ASN A 92 -11.56 -15.49 -27.27
CA ASN A 92 -12.62 -14.52 -27.53
C ASN A 92 -12.22 -13.58 -28.68
N ALA A 93 -13.17 -13.16 -29.49
CA ALA A 93 -12.96 -12.24 -30.61
C ALA A 93 -12.55 -10.85 -30.16
N SER A 94 -12.90 -10.48 -28.93
CA SER A 94 -12.50 -9.23 -28.28
C SER A 94 -11.75 -9.54 -26.99
N ALA A 95 -10.84 -8.66 -26.57
CA ALA A 95 -10.15 -8.81 -25.30
C ALA A 95 -11.14 -8.81 -24.13
N VAL A 96 -10.91 -9.68 -23.15
CA VAL A 96 -11.77 -9.89 -21.97
C VAL A 96 -11.07 -9.39 -20.73
N GLY A 97 -11.80 -8.70 -19.85
CA GLY A 97 -11.25 -8.06 -18.65
C GLY A 97 -10.46 -6.81 -19.01
N GLY A 98 -9.65 -6.36 -18.09
CA GLY A 98 -8.76 -5.22 -18.25
C GLY A 98 -8.88 -4.20 -17.11
N PRO A 99 -7.90 -3.29 -16.98
CA PRO A 99 -7.80 -2.37 -15.84
C PRO A 99 -8.95 -1.38 -15.72
N ALA A 100 -9.66 -1.10 -16.82
CA ALA A 100 -10.80 -0.18 -16.82
C ALA A 100 -12.13 -0.84 -16.42
N VAL A 101 -12.21 -2.17 -16.48
CA VAL A 101 -13.45 -2.94 -16.30
C VAL A 101 -13.41 -3.82 -15.05
N GLY A 102 -12.21 -4.23 -14.62
CA GLY A 102 -12.04 -5.21 -13.55
C GLY A 102 -12.47 -6.63 -13.96
N GLY A 103 -12.70 -7.50 -12.98
CA GLY A 103 -13.19 -8.85 -13.16
C GLY A 103 -12.11 -9.93 -13.12
N SER A 104 -12.49 -11.18 -13.38
CA SER A 104 -11.56 -12.32 -13.35
C SER A 104 -11.69 -13.18 -14.59
N ILE A 105 -10.56 -13.79 -14.97
CA ILE A 105 -10.49 -14.81 -16.02
C ILE A 105 -9.85 -16.04 -15.40
N TYR A 106 -10.51 -17.18 -15.56
CA TYR A 106 -10.06 -18.48 -15.09
C TYR A 106 -9.58 -19.33 -16.25
N VAL A 107 -8.58 -20.15 -16.00
CA VAL A 107 -8.16 -21.22 -16.90
C VAL A 107 -7.99 -22.51 -16.12
N SER A 108 -8.50 -23.63 -16.64
CA SER A 108 -8.25 -24.95 -16.10
C SER A 108 -7.81 -25.91 -17.20
N PHE A 109 -7.02 -26.90 -16.83
CA PHE A 109 -6.61 -27.98 -17.72
C PHE A 109 -6.05 -29.17 -16.92
N LEU A 110 -6.15 -30.36 -17.51
CA LEU A 110 -5.44 -31.54 -17.06
C LEU A 110 -4.03 -31.56 -17.66
N MET A 111 -3.02 -31.89 -16.84
CA MET A 111 -1.66 -32.03 -17.32
C MET A 111 -0.95 -33.24 -16.72
N ARG A 112 0.03 -33.75 -17.45
CA ARG A 112 0.95 -34.79 -17.03
C ARG A 112 2.33 -34.56 -17.60
N GLN A 113 3.36 -34.66 -16.77
CA GLN A 113 4.74 -34.65 -17.24
C GLN A 113 5.26 -36.08 -17.29
N THR A 114 5.60 -36.55 -18.48
CA THR A 114 6.03 -37.94 -18.70
C THR A 114 7.56 -38.10 -18.59
N THR A 115 8.33 -37.04 -18.82
CA THR A 115 9.77 -36.98 -18.58
C THR A 115 10.16 -35.61 -18.04
N LEU A 116 11.13 -35.56 -17.10
CA LEU A 116 11.56 -34.30 -16.49
C LEU A 116 12.45 -33.48 -17.41
N ALA A 117 12.16 -32.20 -17.52
CA ALA A 117 13.04 -31.25 -18.19
C ALA A 117 14.24 -30.86 -17.29
N ALA A 118 15.38 -30.52 -17.89
CA ALA A 118 16.57 -30.11 -17.14
C ALA A 118 16.43 -28.72 -16.49
N SER A 119 15.55 -27.85 -17.01
CA SER A 119 15.29 -26.50 -16.53
C SER A 119 13.81 -26.15 -16.51
N SER A 120 13.46 -25.12 -15.73
CA SER A 120 12.08 -24.58 -15.72
C SER A 120 11.71 -23.93 -17.05
N GLY A 121 10.42 -24.01 -17.41
CA GLY A 121 9.89 -23.35 -18.60
C GLY A 121 8.39 -23.12 -18.56
N PRO A 122 7.87 -22.16 -19.34
CA PRO A 122 6.45 -21.90 -19.45
C PRO A 122 5.74 -23.04 -20.19
N LEU A 123 4.55 -23.42 -19.69
CA LEU A 123 3.67 -24.42 -20.29
C LEU A 123 2.47 -23.78 -20.99
N LEU A 124 1.80 -22.87 -20.31
CA LEU A 124 0.58 -22.23 -20.77
C LEU A 124 0.59 -20.75 -20.39
N ALA A 125 0.07 -19.89 -21.28
CA ALA A 125 -0.06 -18.46 -21.00
C ALA A 125 -1.38 -17.89 -21.52
N LEU A 126 -1.92 -16.90 -20.83
CA LEU A 126 -2.98 -16.02 -21.32
C LEU A 126 -2.38 -14.65 -21.64
N SER A 127 -2.72 -14.08 -22.79
CA SER A 127 -2.21 -12.78 -23.24
C SER A 127 -3.19 -12.04 -24.17
N ASP A 128 -2.87 -10.78 -24.46
CA ASP A 128 -3.48 -9.98 -25.51
C ASP A 128 -2.72 -10.07 -26.86
N ALA A 129 -1.47 -10.52 -26.80
CA ALA A 129 -0.55 -10.53 -27.93
C ALA A 129 -0.67 -11.82 -28.76
N THR A 130 -0.46 -11.70 -30.06
CA THR A 130 -0.45 -12.83 -30.99
C THR A 130 0.79 -13.73 -30.84
N THR A 131 1.81 -13.26 -30.14
CA THR A 131 3.03 -14.04 -29.84
C THR A 131 3.48 -13.73 -28.42
N VAL A 132 3.86 -14.76 -27.66
CA VAL A 132 4.46 -14.63 -26.34
C VAL A 132 5.98 -14.78 -26.53
N GLY A 133 6.77 -13.79 -26.08
CA GLY A 133 8.23 -13.80 -26.20
C GLY A 133 8.88 -14.99 -25.50
N SER A 134 10.16 -15.25 -25.80
CA SER A 134 10.92 -16.40 -25.27
C SER A 134 10.99 -16.45 -23.73
N GLY A 135 10.84 -15.32 -23.07
CA GLY A 135 10.77 -15.19 -21.60
C GLY A 135 9.41 -15.52 -20.99
N GLY A 136 8.41 -15.95 -21.78
CA GLY A 136 7.07 -16.24 -21.25
C GLY A 136 6.34 -14.99 -20.80
N ALA A 137 6.41 -13.90 -21.56
CA ALA A 137 5.61 -12.70 -21.31
C ALA A 137 4.13 -12.99 -21.53
N GLY A 138 3.29 -12.72 -20.55
CA GLY A 138 1.84 -12.90 -20.58
C GLY A 138 1.26 -12.49 -19.23
N ALA A 139 -0.02 -12.16 -19.20
CA ALA A 139 -0.68 -11.74 -17.96
C ALA A 139 -0.62 -12.83 -16.89
N LEU A 140 -0.95 -14.04 -17.30
CA LEU A 140 -0.90 -15.26 -16.49
C LEU A 140 -0.05 -16.27 -17.23
N VAL A 141 0.99 -16.80 -16.61
CA VAL A 141 1.86 -17.82 -17.21
C VAL A 141 2.08 -18.96 -16.22
N ILE A 142 1.78 -20.18 -16.65
CA ILE A 142 2.03 -21.41 -15.88
C ILE A 142 3.40 -21.96 -16.25
N TYR A 143 4.19 -22.28 -15.24
CA TYR A 143 5.56 -22.79 -15.35
C TYR A 143 5.69 -24.18 -14.75
N LEU A 144 6.58 -24.97 -15.36
CA LEU A 144 7.05 -26.25 -14.82
C LEU A 144 8.50 -26.15 -14.39
N ASN A 145 8.84 -26.77 -13.27
CA ASN A 145 10.22 -26.84 -12.77
C ASN A 145 10.52 -28.22 -12.18
N LYS A 146 11.71 -28.72 -12.45
CA LYS A 146 12.20 -29.96 -11.85
C LYS A 146 12.50 -29.78 -10.36
N SER A 147 12.09 -30.72 -9.54
CA SER A 147 12.33 -30.79 -8.12
C SER A 147 12.78 -32.22 -7.73
N GLY A 148 14.10 -32.45 -7.80
CA GLY A 148 14.63 -33.83 -7.61
C GLY A 148 14.20 -34.80 -8.70
N THR A 149 13.46 -35.84 -8.36
CA THR A 149 12.83 -36.81 -9.25
C THR A 149 11.36 -36.47 -9.61
N GLU A 150 10.86 -35.35 -9.12
CA GLU A 150 9.49 -34.87 -9.29
C GLU A 150 9.49 -33.52 -9.99
N TYR A 151 8.31 -32.98 -10.25
CA TYR A 151 8.17 -31.62 -10.81
C TYR A 151 7.25 -30.76 -9.92
N ARG A 152 7.41 -29.45 -10.05
CA ARG A 152 6.56 -28.43 -9.42
C ARG A 152 5.89 -27.60 -10.49
N ILE A 153 4.67 -27.15 -10.18
CA ILE A 153 3.90 -26.23 -11.03
C ILE A 153 3.86 -24.89 -10.34
N GLY A 154 4.20 -23.85 -11.04
CA GLY A 154 4.18 -22.49 -10.55
C GLY A 154 3.47 -21.55 -11.47
N VAL A 155 3.20 -20.34 -10.99
CA VAL A 155 2.54 -19.29 -11.76
C VAL A 155 3.34 -17.99 -11.69
N LYS A 156 3.23 -17.21 -12.75
CA LYS A 156 3.86 -15.91 -12.88
C LYS A 156 2.83 -14.91 -13.39
N LYS A 157 2.79 -13.74 -12.76
CA LYS A 157 2.13 -12.53 -13.26
C LYS A 157 3.10 -11.76 -14.15
N ASN A 158 2.62 -10.95 -15.06
CA ASN A 158 3.39 -10.10 -15.95
C ASN A 158 4.67 -9.49 -15.31
N GLY A 159 5.84 -9.93 -15.74
CA GLY A 159 7.12 -9.44 -15.22
C GLY A 159 7.58 -9.95 -13.84
N SER A 160 6.71 -10.63 -13.06
CA SER A 160 7.07 -11.14 -11.73
C SER A 160 8.03 -12.33 -11.76
N ALA A 161 8.62 -12.67 -10.62
CA ALA A 161 9.24 -13.99 -10.42
C ALA A 161 8.18 -15.10 -10.40
N VAL A 162 8.56 -16.31 -10.82
CA VAL A 162 7.66 -17.47 -10.74
C VAL A 162 7.46 -17.86 -9.28
N GLN A 163 6.21 -17.97 -8.84
CA GLN A 163 5.85 -18.43 -7.50
C GLN A 163 5.34 -19.87 -7.57
N TYR A 164 5.71 -20.66 -6.57
CA TYR A 164 5.29 -22.05 -6.44
C TYR A 164 4.56 -22.23 -5.11
N PRO A 165 3.49 -23.07 -5.06
CA PRO A 165 2.88 -23.42 -3.78
C PRO A 165 3.93 -23.94 -2.78
N ALA A 166 3.74 -23.63 -1.50
CA ALA A 166 4.64 -24.02 -0.44
C ALA A 166 4.75 -25.56 -0.31
N SER A 167 3.67 -26.27 -0.63
CA SER A 167 3.61 -27.73 -0.78
C SER A 167 3.17 -28.08 -2.20
N GLY A 168 3.67 -29.17 -2.76
CA GLY A 168 3.23 -29.64 -4.08
C GLY A 168 4.40 -29.92 -5.01
N THR A 169 4.99 -31.10 -4.85
CA THR A 169 5.74 -31.78 -5.89
C THR A 169 4.88 -32.94 -6.43
N TYR A 170 5.02 -33.23 -7.70
CA TYR A 170 4.21 -34.22 -8.40
C TYR A 170 5.13 -35.24 -9.09
N ALA A 171 4.80 -36.51 -8.94
CA ALA A 171 5.53 -37.58 -9.55
C ALA A 171 5.40 -37.54 -11.08
N VAL A 172 6.44 -37.97 -11.79
CA VAL A 172 6.38 -38.21 -13.23
C VAL A 172 5.25 -39.19 -13.54
N ASN A 173 4.49 -38.92 -14.58
CA ASN A 173 3.27 -39.60 -15.01
C ASN A 173 2.04 -39.38 -14.11
N ALA A 174 2.09 -38.61 -13.03
CA ALA A 174 0.90 -38.19 -12.34
C ALA A 174 0.09 -37.18 -13.18
N THR A 175 -1.21 -37.43 -13.32
CA THR A 175 -2.12 -36.44 -13.90
C THR A 175 -2.60 -35.50 -12.80
N VAL A 176 -2.51 -34.21 -13.05
CA VAL A 176 -2.95 -33.17 -12.13
C VAL A 176 -3.93 -32.21 -12.83
N LEU A 177 -4.93 -31.74 -12.08
CA LEU A 177 -5.76 -30.62 -12.49
C LEU A 177 -5.08 -29.32 -12.07
N VAL A 178 -4.91 -28.42 -13.02
CA VAL A 178 -4.41 -27.08 -12.80
C VAL A 178 -5.54 -26.10 -13.02
N VAL A 179 -5.80 -25.24 -12.05
CA VAL A 179 -6.72 -24.11 -12.19
C VAL A 179 -5.99 -22.84 -11.84
N ALA A 180 -6.12 -21.81 -12.65
CA ALA A 180 -5.53 -20.52 -12.36
C ALA A 180 -6.50 -19.38 -12.69
N ARG A 181 -6.40 -18.28 -11.93
CA ARG A 181 -7.21 -17.09 -12.10
C ARG A 181 -6.31 -15.86 -12.23
N TYR A 182 -6.60 -14.99 -13.18
CA TYR A 182 -6.13 -13.61 -13.23
C TYR A 182 -7.27 -12.69 -12.82
N THR A 183 -7.03 -11.85 -11.81
CA THR A 183 -8.01 -10.86 -11.34
C THR A 183 -7.52 -9.48 -11.70
N PHE A 184 -8.31 -8.76 -12.49
CA PHE A 184 -8.12 -7.36 -12.81
C PHE A 184 -8.72 -6.50 -11.70
N ASN A 185 -7.89 -5.75 -11.00
CA ASN A 185 -8.32 -4.75 -10.05
C ASN A 185 -8.22 -3.36 -10.67
N THR A 186 -8.98 -2.41 -10.16
CA THR A 186 -9.09 -1.07 -10.77
C THR A 186 -8.49 0.03 -9.91
N ALA A 187 -7.89 -0.32 -8.76
CA ALA A 187 -7.45 0.65 -7.78
C ALA A 187 -6.05 1.22 -8.07
N SER A 188 -5.17 0.44 -8.71
CA SER A 188 -3.82 0.87 -9.06
C SER A 188 -3.30 0.14 -10.29
N THR A 189 -2.04 0.39 -10.67
CA THR A 189 -1.37 -0.29 -11.79
C THR A 189 -0.54 -1.51 -11.36
N THR A 190 -0.65 -1.93 -10.10
CA THR A 190 0.14 -3.02 -9.52
C THR A 190 -0.66 -3.92 -8.59
N ASP A 191 -1.97 -3.79 -8.55
CA ASP A 191 -2.87 -4.50 -7.62
C ASP A 191 -3.58 -5.72 -8.22
N ASP A 192 -3.42 -6.00 -9.50
CA ASP A 192 -3.89 -7.24 -10.09
C ASP A 192 -3.23 -8.46 -9.43
N THR A 193 -3.97 -9.56 -9.38
CA THR A 193 -3.49 -10.79 -8.76
C THR A 193 -3.62 -11.99 -9.70
N VAL A 194 -2.70 -12.94 -9.55
CA VAL A 194 -2.79 -14.26 -10.17
C VAL A 194 -2.78 -15.30 -9.08
N THR A 195 -3.78 -16.17 -9.06
CA THR A 195 -3.87 -17.30 -8.11
C THR A 195 -3.84 -18.62 -8.86
N LEU A 196 -3.08 -19.57 -8.33
CA LEU A 196 -2.92 -20.93 -8.85
C LEU A 196 -3.39 -21.93 -7.80
N TRP A 197 -4.21 -22.86 -8.21
CA TRP A 197 -4.63 -24.05 -7.44
C TRP A 197 -4.26 -25.32 -8.20
N ILE A 198 -3.81 -26.34 -7.49
CA ILE A 198 -3.46 -27.63 -8.07
C ILE A 198 -4.21 -28.73 -7.33
N ASN A 199 -4.94 -29.54 -8.09
CA ASN A 199 -5.88 -30.54 -7.59
C ASN A 199 -6.86 -29.98 -6.53
N PRO A 200 -7.54 -28.84 -6.82
CA PRO A 200 -8.54 -28.33 -5.89
C PRO A 200 -9.72 -29.29 -5.79
N VAL A 201 -10.42 -29.27 -4.66
CA VAL A 201 -11.69 -30.01 -4.51
C VAL A 201 -12.72 -29.36 -5.44
N LEU A 202 -13.42 -30.18 -6.22
CA LEU A 202 -14.45 -29.75 -7.16
C LEU A 202 -15.84 -29.85 -6.52
N ASP A 203 -16.13 -28.98 -5.56
CA ASP A 203 -17.44 -28.88 -4.90
C ASP A 203 -18.37 -27.80 -5.50
N GLY A 204 -17.97 -27.21 -6.64
CA GLY A 204 -18.67 -26.12 -7.31
C GLY A 204 -18.21 -24.71 -6.85
N ASN A 205 -17.39 -24.60 -5.80
CA ASN A 205 -16.91 -23.33 -5.26
C ASN A 205 -15.41 -23.19 -5.44
N GLU A 206 -14.96 -21.94 -5.60
CA GLU A 206 -13.54 -21.62 -5.52
C GLU A 206 -13.04 -21.87 -4.08
N PRO A 207 -11.90 -22.58 -3.88
CA PRO A 207 -11.35 -22.80 -2.56
C PRO A 207 -11.08 -21.50 -1.83
N ALA A 208 -11.42 -21.43 -0.54
CA ALA A 208 -11.04 -20.31 0.29
C ALA A 208 -9.51 -20.20 0.40
N PRO A 209 -8.91 -19.00 0.45
CA PRO A 209 -7.48 -18.82 0.63
C PRO A 209 -6.95 -19.61 1.84
N GLY A 210 -5.92 -20.45 1.63
CA GLY A 210 -5.35 -21.29 2.65
C GLY A 210 -6.16 -22.53 3.02
N ALA A 211 -7.10 -22.98 2.16
CA ALA A 211 -7.89 -24.20 2.38
C ALA A 211 -6.98 -25.41 2.59
N THR A 212 -7.30 -26.24 3.59
CA THR A 212 -6.51 -27.42 3.95
C THR A 212 -6.53 -28.46 2.82
N GLY A 213 -5.34 -28.93 2.42
CA GLY A 213 -5.20 -29.96 1.39
C GLY A 213 -5.13 -29.45 -0.04
N VAL A 214 -5.25 -28.14 -0.25
CA VAL A 214 -5.12 -27.50 -1.57
C VAL A 214 -3.74 -26.88 -1.71
N ALA A 215 -3.00 -27.24 -2.75
CA ALA A 215 -1.74 -26.59 -3.09
C ALA A 215 -2.05 -25.27 -3.80
N GLU A 216 -1.86 -24.13 -3.11
CA GLU A 216 -2.21 -22.80 -3.57
C GLU A 216 -1.01 -21.85 -3.53
N THR A 217 -0.92 -20.94 -4.48
CA THR A 217 -0.04 -19.77 -4.41
C THR A 217 -0.66 -18.57 -5.13
N THR A 218 -0.43 -17.38 -4.62
CA THR A 218 -0.90 -16.12 -5.22
C THR A 218 0.28 -15.20 -5.50
N VAL A 219 0.27 -14.55 -6.65
CA VAL A 219 1.26 -13.55 -7.07
C VAL A 219 0.59 -12.18 -7.16
N SER A 220 1.17 -11.20 -6.50
CA SER A 220 0.76 -9.79 -6.53
C SER A 220 1.98 -8.88 -6.65
N GLY A 221 1.78 -7.58 -6.78
CA GLY A 221 2.85 -6.58 -6.65
C GLY A 221 3.77 -6.38 -7.85
N ALA A 222 3.59 -7.07 -8.97
CA ALA A 222 4.24 -6.73 -10.24
C ALA A 222 3.31 -5.87 -11.11
N ASN A 223 3.85 -5.26 -12.18
CA ASN A 223 3.05 -4.44 -13.09
C ASN A 223 1.82 -5.19 -13.61
N ASP A 224 0.69 -4.52 -13.61
CA ASP A 224 -0.56 -5.06 -14.12
C ASP A 224 -0.54 -5.17 -15.64
N TYR A 225 -1.41 -6.03 -16.15
CA TYR A 225 -1.58 -6.14 -17.59
C TYR A 225 -2.53 -5.06 -18.07
N THR A 226 -2.06 -4.21 -18.98
CA THR A 226 -2.72 -2.93 -19.33
C THR A 226 -3.91 -3.06 -20.27
N VAL A 227 -4.19 -4.26 -20.76
CA VAL A 227 -5.29 -4.56 -21.70
C VAL A 227 -5.95 -5.88 -21.33
N GLY A 228 -7.16 -6.10 -21.83
CA GLY A 228 -7.86 -7.38 -21.65
C GLY A 228 -7.21 -8.56 -22.40
N LEU A 229 -7.54 -9.77 -22.01
CA LEU A 229 -6.94 -11.00 -22.53
C LEU A 229 -7.77 -11.58 -23.69
N GLN A 230 -7.11 -12.13 -24.69
CA GLN A 230 -7.73 -12.64 -25.90
C GLN A 230 -7.18 -14.00 -26.35
N TYR A 231 -5.92 -14.30 -26.03
CA TYR A 231 -5.22 -15.46 -26.58
C TYR A 231 -4.79 -16.42 -25.48
N LEU A 232 -4.98 -17.71 -25.75
CA LEU A 232 -4.39 -18.83 -25.04
C LEU A 232 -3.16 -19.33 -25.81
N HIS A 233 -2.03 -19.43 -25.16
CA HIS A 233 -0.81 -20.00 -25.68
C HIS A 233 -0.49 -21.31 -24.98
N LEU A 234 -0.28 -22.38 -25.76
CA LEU A 234 0.26 -23.64 -25.26
C LEU A 234 1.70 -23.79 -25.77
N ARG A 235 2.63 -24.02 -24.85
CA ARG A 235 4.05 -24.04 -25.17
C ARG A 235 4.70 -25.38 -24.87
N ALA A 236 5.60 -25.81 -25.74
CA ALA A 236 6.54 -26.86 -25.40
C ALA A 236 7.61 -26.29 -24.44
N ASN A 237 7.97 -27.03 -23.40
CA ASN A 237 9.00 -26.62 -22.46
C ASN A 237 10.34 -26.39 -23.17
N SER A 238 10.97 -25.24 -22.96
CA SER A 238 12.04 -24.70 -23.80
C SER A 238 13.45 -25.18 -23.49
N SER A 239 13.67 -26.22 -22.71
CA SER A 239 15.03 -26.66 -22.40
C SER A 239 15.57 -27.75 -23.33
N THR A 240 16.86 -27.70 -23.53
CA THR A 240 17.62 -28.57 -24.41
C THR A 240 17.68 -30.06 -24.01
N ALA A 241 16.88 -30.50 -23.04
CA ALA A 241 16.80 -31.87 -22.57
C ALA A 241 15.35 -32.29 -22.36
N SER A 242 14.81 -32.97 -23.30
CA SER A 242 13.76 -34.01 -23.28
C SER A 242 12.76 -34.04 -22.10
N GLY A 243 12.19 -32.92 -21.70
CA GLY A 243 10.95 -32.94 -20.91
C GLY A 243 9.75 -33.10 -21.85
N VAL A 244 8.85 -34.03 -21.56
CA VAL A 244 7.60 -34.25 -22.31
C VAL A 244 6.41 -33.94 -21.43
N ASN A 245 5.62 -32.96 -21.84
CA ASN A 245 4.39 -32.57 -21.18
C ASN A 245 3.19 -32.94 -22.01
N GLU A 246 2.15 -33.41 -21.38
CA GLU A 246 0.86 -33.69 -21.98
C GLU A 246 -0.20 -32.79 -21.35
N VAL A 247 -1.07 -32.21 -22.13
CA VAL A 247 -2.14 -31.30 -21.70
C VAL A 247 -3.45 -31.71 -22.38
N ASP A 248 -4.53 -31.63 -21.61
CA ASP A 248 -5.87 -32.01 -22.08
C ASP A 248 -6.95 -31.13 -21.41
N ASN A 249 -8.14 -31.06 -22.03
CA ASN A 249 -9.32 -30.40 -21.48
C ASN A 249 -9.10 -28.97 -21.01
N ILE A 250 -8.55 -28.10 -21.86
CA ILE A 250 -8.36 -26.71 -21.51
C ILE A 250 -9.69 -25.94 -21.55
N ARG A 251 -10.03 -25.26 -20.48
CA ARG A 251 -11.19 -24.36 -20.38
C ARG A 251 -10.74 -22.96 -19.97
N VAL A 252 -11.39 -21.94 -20.54
CA VAL A 252 -11.22 -20.54 -20.16
C VAL A 252 -12.60 -19.94 -19.95
N GLY A 253 -12.82 -19.33 -18.80
CA GLY A 253 -14.13 -18.78 -18.44
C GLY A 253 -14.06 -17.59 -17.50
N SER A 254 -15.20 -17.00 -17.18
CA SER A 254 -15.31 -15.85 -16.31
C SER A 254 -15.51 -16.20 -14.84
N THR A 255 -15.87 -17.44 -14.54
CA THR A 255 -16.14 -17.92 -13.18
C THR A 255 -15.46 -19.24 -12.92
N TRP A 256 -15.34 -19.60 -11.64
CA TRP A 256 -14.86 -20.91 -11.20
C TRP A 256 -15.66 -22.06 -11.85
N ALA A 257 -16.99 -21.97 -11.82
CA ALA A 257 -17.88 -23.00 -12.35
C ALA A 257 -17.73 -23.21 -13.87
N ASP A 258 -17.35 -22.18 -14.64
CA ASP A 258 -17.11 -22.33 -16.08
C ASP A 258 -15.95 -23.27 -16.40
N VAL A 259 -14.96 -23.30 -15.55
CA VAL A 259 -13.70 -24.03 -15.77
C VAL A 259 -13.61 -25.32 -14.93
N THR A 260 -14.48 -25.47 -13.92
CA THR A 260 -14.56 -26.64 -13.04
C THR A 260 -16.00 -27.17 -12.96
N PRO A 261 -16.63 -27.63 -14.07
CA PRO A 261 -18.00 -28.13 -14.03
C PRO A 261 -18.08 -29.40 -13.19
N THR A 262 -19.06 -29.45 -12.30
CA THR A 262 -19.43 -30.62 -11.52
C THR A 262 -20.62 -31.27 -12.19
N GLY A 263 -20.43 -32.44 -12.77
CA GLY A 263 -21.50 -33.26 -13.36
C GLY A 263 -22.06 -32.74 -14.70
N GLY A 264 -21.57 -33.23 -15.78
CA GLY A 264 -22.08 -32.92 -17.12
C GLY A 264 -23.11 -33.94 -17.60
N GLU A 265 -24.26 -33.45 -18.03
CA GLU A 265 -25.20 -34.26 -18.84
C GLU A 265 -24.52 -34.64 -20.16
N VAL A 266 -24.48 -35.95 -20.43
CA VAL A 266 -24.17 -36.49 -21.75
C VAL A 266 -25.49 -36.64 -22.52
N PRO A 267 -25.65 -36.00 -23.70
CA PRO A 267 -26.81 -36.30 -24.54
C PRO A 267 -26.68 -37.72 -25.09
N PRO A 268 -27.73 -38.55 -25.02
CA PRO A 268 -27.69 -39.89 -25.55
C PRO A 268 -27.74 -39.85 -27.09
N THR A 269 -26.71 -40.35 -27.73
CA THR A 269 -26.70 -40.61 -29.17
C THR A 269 -27.33 -41.98 -29.44
N SER A 270 -28.66 -42.04 -29.61
CA SER A 270 -29.32 -43.18 -30.25
C SER A 270 -30.35 -42.69 -31.25
N THR A 271 -30.17 -43.06 -32.49
CA THR A 271 -31.11 -42.81 -33.60
C THR A 271 -32.27 -43.83 -33.65
N ALA A 272 -32.31 -44.76 -32.72
CA ALA A 272 -33.35 -45.78 -32.66
C ALA A 272 -34.63 -45.17 -32.04
N GLN A 273 -35.71 -45.22 -32.78
CA GLN A 273 -37.05 -44.81 -32.32
C GLN A 273 -37.75 -46.02 -31.68
N PRO A 274 -38.17 -45.92 -30.38
CA PRO A 274 -38.91 -46.99 -29.73
C PRO A 274 -40.27 -47.20 -30.39
N ARG A 275 -40.70 -48.45 -30.44
CA ARG A 275 -41.93 -48.83 -31.05
C ARG A 275 -42.78 -49.61 -30.07
N ILE A 276 -44.02 -49.16 -29.83
CA ILE A 276 -45.06 -49.99 -29.15
C ILE A 276 -45.41 -51.11 -30.02
N THR A 277 -45.22 -52.38 -29.58
CA THR A 277 -45.52 -53.58 -30.32
C THR A 277 -46.82 -54.26 -29.85
N GLU A 278 -47.18 -54.05 -28.62
CA GLU A 278 -48.38 -54.58 -27.98
C GLU A 278 -49.04 -53.54 -27.06
N SER A 279 -50.37 -53.54 -27.03
CA SER A 279 -51.19 -52.83 -26.08
C SER A 279 -52.41 -53.59 -25.71
N PHE A 280 -52.64 -53.79 -24.40
CA PHE A 280 -53.86 -54.54 -23.96
C PHE A 280 -54.24 -54.07 -22.54
N LEU A 281 -55.52 -54.31 -22.20
CA LEU A 281 -56.05 -54.04 -20.88
C LEU A 281 -55.76 -55.20 -19.91
N ALA A 282 -55.20 -54.97 -18.78
CA ALA A 282 -55.01 -55.93 -17.70
C ALA A 282 -55.65 -55.42 -16.40
N PRO A 283 -55.82 -56.26 -15.35
CA PRO A 283 -56.44 -55.83 -14.09
C PRO A 283 -55.84 -54.61 -13.42
N GLY A 284 -54.60 -54.20 -13.78
CA GLY A 284 -53.89 -53.02 -13.28
C GLY A 284 -53.97 -51.79 -14.20
N GLY A 285 -54.61 -51.89 -15.39
CA GLY A 285 -54.64 -50.78 -16.33
C GLY A 285 -54.21 -51.17 -17.76
N LEU A 286 -53.92 -50.20 -18.64
CA LEU A 286 -53.38 -50.38 -19.97
C LEU A 286 -51.93 -50.77 -19.94
N VAL A 287 -51.54 -51.89 -20.42
CA VAL A 287 -50.17 -52.37 -20.63
C VAL A 287 -49.69 -51.96 -21.99
N LEU A 288 -48.55 -51.30 -22.07
CA LEU A 288 -47.87 -50.97 -23.29
C LEU A 288 -46.51 -51.68 -23.29
N ARG A 289 -46.24 -52.49 -24.27
CA ARG A 289 -44.98 -53.18 -24.51
C ARG A 289 -44.36 -52.79 -25.84
N GLY A 290 -43.07 -52.82 -25.91
CA GLY A 290 -42.39 -52.49 -27.13
C GLY A 290 -40.88 -52.72 -27.09
N THR A 291 -40.20 -52.34 -28.17
CA THR A 291 -38.79 -52.61 -28.42
C THR A 291 -38.15 -51.42 -29.09
N ASN A 292 -36.85 -51.52 -29.31
CA ASN A 292 -36.04 -50.54 -30.05
C ASN A 292 -35.83 -49.20 -29.37
N GLY A 293 -35.94 -49.17 -28.07
CA GLY A 293 -35.48 -48.01 -27.23
C GLY A 293 -33.97 -48.07 -27.00
N PRO A 294 -33.36 -46.98 -26.53
CA PRO A 294 -31.97 -46.98 -26.10
C PRO A 294 -31.85 -47.89 -24.88
N ALA A 295 -30.90 -48.83 -24.91
CA ALA A 295 -30.62 -49.74 -23.80
C ALA A 295 -30.39 -48.99 -22.49
N SER A 296 -31.16 -49.32 -21.45
CA SER A 296 -31.16 -48.65 -20.14
C SER A 296 -31.52 -47.15 -20.19
N GLY A 297 -31.96 -46.61 -21.29
CA GLY A 297 -32.43 -45.24 -21.44
C GLY A 297 -33.75 -44.97 -20.75
N VAL A 298 -34.04 -43.73 -20.36
CA VAL A 298 -35.30 -43.30 -19.77
C VAL A 298 -36.37 -43.10 -20.83
N TYR A 299 -37.56 -43.56 -20.57
CA TYR A 299 -38.75 -43.21 -21.35
C TYR A 299 -39.90 -42.74 -20.45
N GLN A 300 -40.76 -41.90 -21.01
CA GLN A 300 -42.00 -41.43 -20.39
C GLN A 300 -43.19 -41.89 -21.20
N VAL A 301 -44.21 -42.37 -20.52
CA VAL A 301 -45.50 -42.54 -21.13
C VAL A 301 -46.32 -41.27 -20.87
N VAL A 302 -46.70 -40.59 -21.96
CA VAL A 302 -47.49 -39.37 -21.87
C VAL A 302 -48.86 -39.63 -22.47
N SER A 303 -49.88 -38.94 -21.95
CA SER A 303 -51.25 -39.12 -22.42
C SER A 303 -52.02 -37.81 -22.59
N ALA A 304 -53.00 -37.78 -23.50
CA ALA A 304 -53.88 -36.67 -23.71
C ALA A 304 -55.26 -37.13 -24.11
N LEU A 305 -56.31 -36.34 -23.86
CA LEU A 305 -57.69 -36.63 -24.30
C LEU A 305 -57.90 -36.29 -25.80
N ASN A 306 -57.05 -35.48 -26.39
CA ASN A 306 -57.08 -35.08 -27.78
C ASN A 306 -55.70 -35.24 -28.42
N PRO A 307 -55.53 -36.02 -29.46
CA PRO A 307 -54.25 -36.27 -30.12
C PRO A 307 -53.67 -35.02 -30.82
N ALA A 308 -54.54 -34.04 -31.10
CA ALA A 308 -54.08 -32.72 -31.65
C ALA A 308 -53.48 -31.75 -30.65
N THR A 309 -53.54 -32.08 -29.35
CA THR A 309 -52.91 -31.29 -28.31
C THR A 309 -51.40 -31.24 -28.54
N PRO A 310 -50.75 -30.04 -28.47
CA PRO A 310 -49.31 -29.96 -28.57
C PRO A 310 -48.62 -30.86 -27.55
N MET A 311 -47.54 -31.54 -27.94
CA MET A 311 -46.84 -32.54 -27.13
C MET A 311 -46.39 -32.01 -25.77
N THR A 312 -46.09 -30.76 -25.70
CA THR A 312 -45.71 -30.06 -24.45
C THR A 312 -46.82 -30.03 -23.41
N ASN A 313 -48.08 -30.26 -23.83
CA ASN A 313 -49.27 -30.24 -22.96
C ASN A 313 -49.84 -31.65 -22.69
N TRP A 314 -49.10 -32.70 -23.10
CA TRP A 314 -49.47 -34.06 -22.74
C TRP A 314 -49.02 -34.40 -21.34
N ALA A 315 -49.88 -34.94 -20.52
CA ALA A 315 -49.56 -35.32 -19.15
C ALA A 315 -48.65 -36.55 -19.10
N SER A 316 -47.52 -36.47 -18.44
CA SER A 316 -46.70 -37.64 -18.12
C SER A 316 -47.39 -38.48 -17.07
N ILE A 317 -47.61 -39.75 -17.35
CA ILE A 317 -48.35 -40.69 -16.46
C ILE A 317 -47.44 -41.78 -15.90
N ALA A 318 -46.31 -42.05 -16.54
CA ALA A 318 -45.30 -42.98 -16.06
C ALA A 318 -43.91 -42.61 -16.60
N THR A 319 -42.87 -42.84 -15.81
CA THR A 319 -41.47 -42.74 -16.19
C THR A 319 -40.77 -44.04 -15.82
N ASN A 320 -40.12 -44.68 -16.80
CA ASN A 320 -39.47 -45.98 -16.62
C ASN A 320 -38.17 -46.04 -17.44
N LEU A 321 -37.40 -47.10 -17.25
CA LEU A 321 -36.21 -47.40 -18.05
C LEU A 321 -36.48 -48.48 -19.07
N PHE A 322 -35.89 -48.38 -20.26
CA PHE A 322 -35.74 -49.50 -21.15
C PHE A 322 -34.85 -50.55 -20.51
N ASP A 323 -35.09 -51.83 -20.83
CA ASP A 323 -34.17 -52.89 -20.39
C ASP A 323 -32.84 -52.83 -21.16
N ALA A 324 -31.88 -53.69 -20.80
CA ALA A 324 -30.58 -53.78 -21.44
C ALA A 324 -30.63 -54.07 -22.95
N ASN A 325 -31.76 -54.55 -23.46
CA ASN A 325 -32.01 -54.86 -24.89
C ASN A 325 -32.88 -53.79 -25.58
N GLY A 326 -33.23 -52.72 -24.88
CA GLY A 326 -34.09 -51.67 -25.43
C GLY A 326 -35.56 -51.99 -25.48
N ASN A 327 -36.04 -52.99 -24.72
CA ASN A 327 -37.47 -53.30 -24.59
C ASN A 327 -38.07 -52.51 -23.41
N PHE A 328 -39.38 -52.35 -23.43
CA PHE A 328 -40.13 -51.76 -22.33
C PHE A 328 -41.46 -52.48 -22.11
N ASP A 329 -41.89 -52.45 -20.85
CA ASP A 329 -43.20 -52.89 -20.40
C ASP A 329 -43.71 -51.89 -19.36
N SER A 330 -44.83 -51.25 -19.63
CA SER A 330 -45.40 -50.24 -18.77
C SER A 330 -46.90 -50.44 -18.60
N THR A 331 -47.33 -50.60 -17.34
CA THR A 331 -48.74 -50.67 -16.97
C THR A 331 -49.19 -49.29 -16.48
N ASN A 332 -50.19 -48.74 -17.17
CA ASN A 332 -50.63 -47.36 -16.97
C ASN A 332 -52.07 -47.32 -16.47
N PRO A 333 -52.44 -46.60 -15.40
CA PRO A 333 -53.82 -46.56 -14.96
C PRO A 333 -54.76 -45.98 -16.03
N VAL A 334 -55.91 -46.56 -16.20
CA VAL A 334 -56.99 -46.08 -17.06
C VAL A 334 -58.20 -45.72 -16.24
N SER A 335 -58.80 -44.57 -16.51
CA SER A 335 -60.08 -44.16 -15.91
C SER A 335 -61.21 -44.63 -16.80
N ILE A 336 -62.14 -45.38 -16.20
CA ILE A 336 -63.36 -45.82 -16.86
C ILE A 336 -64.35 -44.69 -17.09
N ALA A 337 -64.11 -43.53 -16.58
CA ALA A 337 -64.96 -42.35 -16.76
C ALA A 337 -64.61 -41.55 -18.05
N GLU A 338 -63.59 -41.93 -18.77
CA GLU A 338 -63.06 -41.20 -19.94
C GLU A 338 -63.47 -41.95 -21.22
N ALA A 339 -64.11 -41.26 -22.15
CA ALA A 339 -64.56 -41.86 -23.42
C ALA A 339 -63.40 -42.27 -24.35
N GLN A 340 -62.25 -41.59 -24.27
CA GLN A 340 -61.04 -41.90 -25.03
C GLN A 340 -59.80 -41.25 -24.38
N ARG A 341 -58.61 -41.87 -24.52
CA ARG A 341 -57.35 -41.37 -24.14
C ARG A 341 -56.23 -41.84 -25.09
N PHE A 342 -55.33 -40.96 -25.47
CA PHE A 342 -54.23 -41.26 -26.37
C PHE A 342 -52.93 -41.34 -25.57
N TYR A 343 -52.04 -42.23 -25.92
CA TYR A 343 -50.77 -42.48 -25.24
C TYR A 343 -49.62 -42.40 -26.23
N ARG A 344 -48.50 -41.90 -25.74
CA ARG A 344 -47.29 -41.78 -26.50
C ARG A 344 -46.07 -42.02 -25.60
N LEU A 345 -44.96 -42.48 -26.21
CA LEU A 345 -43.68 -42.62 -25.57
C LEU A 345 -42.78 -41.43 -25.96
N LEU A 346 -42.17 -40.83 -24.97
CA LEU A 346 -41.14 -39.84 -25.13
C LEU A 346 -39.80 -40.44 -24.64
N VAL A 347 -38.76 -40.33 -25.47
CA VAL A 347 -37.42 -40.82 -25.17
C VAL A 347 -36.48 -39.61 -25.11
N GLY A 348 -35.69 -39.48 -24.04
CA GLY A 348 -34.68 -38.40 -23.91
C GLY A 348 -35.22 -37.00 -23.60
N GLY A 349 -36.45 -36.88 -23.11
CA GLY A 349 -37.05 -35.62 -22.67
C GLY A 349 -36.85 -35.39 -21.17
N THR A 350 -36.76 -34.11 -20.73
CA THR A 350 -36.82 -33.72 -19.31
C THR A 350 -38.07 -34.34 -18.67
N ILE A 351 -37.90 -34.95 -17.49
CA ILE A 351 -38.99 -35.56 -16.73
C ILE A 351 -40.04 -34.50 -16.42
N ILE A 352 -41.24 -34.59 -17.02
CA ILE A 352 -42.40 -33.83 -16.58
C ILE A 352 -43.08 -34.67 -15.49
N GLN A 353 -42.77 -34.37 -14.26
CA GLN A 353 -43.45 -34.96 -13.09
C GLN A 353 -44.89 -34.48 -13.07
N PRO A 354 -45.87 -35.29 -12.61
CA PRO A 354 -47.22 -34.77 -12.34
C PRO A 354 -47.18 -33.51 -11.49
N PRO A 355 -48.10 -32.54 -11.67
CA PRO A 355 -48.07 -31.34 -10.85
C PRO A 355 -48.04 -31.73 -9.38
N GLY A 356 -46.88 -31.57 -8.80
CA GLY A 356 -46.66 -31.80 -7.38
C GLY A 356 -47.35 -30.69 -6.56
N ASN A 357 -47.51 -30.90 -5.30
CA ASN A 357 -47.96 -29.84 -4.39
C ASN A 357 -46.91 -28.72 -4.39
N PRO A 358 -47.29 -27.45 -4.62
CA PRO A 358 -46.40 -26.33 -4.47
C PRO A 358 -45.82 -26.29 -3.06
N PRO A 359 -44.68 -25.65 -2.84
CA PRO A 359 -44.12 -25.53 -1.49
C PRO A 359 -45.03 -24.64 -0.64
N GLU A 360 -45.16 -25.02 0.62
CA GLU A 360 -45.85 -24.24 1.65
C GLU A 360 -44.92 -24.11 2.86
N ILE A 361 -44.76 -22.87 3.38
CA ILE A 361 -43.93 -22.66 4.55
C ILE A 361 -44.66 -23.19 5.79
N THR A 362 -44.09 -24.19 6.42
CA THR A 362 -44.62 -24.78 7.66
C THR A 362 -44.05 -24.17 8.93
N THR A 363 -42.88 -23.58 8.81
CA THR A 363 -42.27 -22.82 9.92
C THR A 363 -41.64 -21.55 9.35
N HIS A 364 -42.11 -20.40 9.81
CA HIS A 364 -41.57 -19.11 9.46
C HIS A 364 -40.39 -18.72 10.33
N PRO A 365 -39.39 -18.04 9.81
CA PRO A 365 -38.33 -17.48 10.63
C PRO A 365 -38.86 -16.40 11.58
N THR A 366 -38.22 -16.25 12.72
CA THR A 366 -38.58 -15.29 13.77
C THR A 366 -37.56 -14.19 13.89
N ASN A 367 -37.99 -13.02 14.40
CA ASN A 367 -37.06 -11.92 14.64
C ASN A 367 -35.99 -12.31 15.69
N LEU A 368 -34.81 -11.85 15.47
CA LEU A 368 -33.64 -12.07 16.33
C LEU A 368 -33.07 -10.76 16.80
N VAL A 369 -32.64 -10.71 18.06
CA VAL A 369 -31.86 -9.62 18.62
C VAL A 369 -30.62 -10.22 19.24
N VAL A 370 -29.46 -9.81 18.79
CA VAL A 370 -28.17 -10.33 19.27
C VAL A 370 -27.21 -9.18 19.55
N LEU A 371 -26.16 -9.45 20.33
CA LEU A 371 -25.05 -8.52 20.43
C LEU A 371 -24.10 -8.69 19.24
N ALA A 372 -23.46 -7.61 18.84
CA ALA A 372 -22.42 -7.64 17.80
C ALA A 372 -21.34 -8.67 18.14
N GLY A 373 -20.94 -9.48 17.15
CA GLY A 373 -20.00 -10.56 17.34
C GLY A 373 -20.61 -11.88 17.81
N GLN A 374 -21.88 -11.92 18.24
CA GLN A 374 -22.54 -13.15 18.65
C GLN A 374 -23.16 -13.87 17.45
N PRO A 375 -23.32 -15.21 17.53
CA PRO A 375 -23.96 -15.95 16.45
C PRO A 375 -25.45 -15.67 16.38
N ALA A 376 -25.99 -15.67 15.15
CA ALA A 376 -27.42 -15.58 14.88
C ALA A 376 -27.82 -16.68 13.88
N ALA A 377 -28.99 -17.33 14.12
CA ALA A 377 -29.47 -18.37 13.24
C ALA A 377 -30.96 -18.20 12.97
N PHE A 378 -31.30 -18.09 11.70
CA PHE A 378 -32.68 -18.14 11.23
C PHE A 378 -33.01 -19.57 10.82
N PHE A 379 -34.24 -19.98 11.14
CA PHE A 379 -34.79 -21.29 10.78
C PHE A 379 -36.13 -21.13 10.06
N GLY A 380 -36.28 -21.89 8.97
CA GLY A 380 -37.56 -22.02 8.29
C GLY A 380 -37.72 -23.43 7.71
N ALA A 381 -38.93 -23.89 7.65
CA ALA A 381 -39.28 -25.21 7.09
C ALA A 381 -40.43 -25.09 6.09
N ALA A 382 -40.46 -25.97 5.12
CA ALA A 382 -41.53 -26.04 4.17
C ALA A 382 -41.94 -27.48 3.86
N SER A 383 -43.19 -27.68 3.50
CA SER A 383 -43.74 -28.91 2.92
C SER A 383 -43.97 -28.70 1.42
N GLY A 384 -44.14 -29.80 0.68
CA GLY A 384 -44.38 -29.78 -0.76
C GLY A 384 -43.74 -30.99 -1.43
N THR A 385 -43.99 -31.14 -2.72
CA THR A 385 -43.37 -32.24 -3.48
C THR A 385 -41.88 -32.04 -3.65
N ALA A 386 -41.07 -32.99 -3.22
CA ALA A 386 -39.64 -32.97 -3.37
C ALA A 386 -39.19 -33.07 -4.85
N PRO A 387 -38.01 -32.51 -5.18
CA PRO A 387 -37.09 -31.81 -4.30
C PRO A 387 -37.54 -30.39 -3.99
N LEU A 388 -37.31 -29.94 -2.74
CA LEU A 388 -37.49 -28.54 -2.34
C LEU A 388 -36.15 -27.85 -2.37
N SER A 389 -36.09 -26.74 -3.10
CA SER A 389 -34.89 -25.86 -3.14
C SER A 389 -35.15 -24.66 -2.28
N TYR A 390 -34.21 -24.40 -1.36
CA TYR A 390 -34.27 -23.30 -0.40
C TYR A 390 -33.28 -22.18 -0.81
N GLN A 391 -33.64 -20.93 -0.57
CA GLN A 391 -32.76 -19.79 -0.72
C GLN A 391 -33.13 -18.69 0.26
N TRP A 392 -32.18 -18.27 1.08
CA TRP A 392 -32.37 -17.10 1.93
C TRP A 392 -32.08 -15.82 1.19
N PHE A 393 -32.84 -14.80 1.56
CA PHE A 393 -32.73 -13.44 1.02
C PHE A 393 -32.54 -12.44 2.13
N PHE A 394 -31.74 -11.41 1.85
CA PHE A 394 -31.50 -10.26 2.69
C PHE A 394 -32.14 -9.02 2.06
N ASN A 395 -32.77 -8.18 2.90
CA ASN A 395 -33.46 -6.95 2.49
C ASN A 395 -34.34 -7.15 1.25
N THR A 396 -35.22 -8.14 1.32
CA THR A 396 -36.26 -8.49 0.38
C THR A 396 -35.79 -9.21 -0.90
N ASN A 397 -34.73 -8.78 -1.58
CA ASN A 397 -34.39 -9.27 -2.92
C ASN A 397 -32.93 -9.68 -3.12
N THR A 398 -32.06 -9.53 -2.15
CA THR A 398 -30.66 -9.92 -2.28
C THR A 398 -30.48 -11.37 -1.85
N PRO A 399 -30.23 -12.30 -2.77
CA PRO A 399 -30.01 -13.70 -2.40
C PRO A 399 -28.67 -13.84 -1.65
N LEU A 400 -28.71 -14.55 -0.53
CA LEU A 400 -27.52 -14.86 0.25
C LEU A 400 -26.81 -16.07 -0.38
N ALA A 401 -25.61 -15.86 -0.87
CA ALA A 401 -24.84 -16.90 -1.54
C ALA A 401 -24.60 -18.10 -0.61
N GLY A 402 -24.85 -19.31 -1.10
CA GLY A 402 -24.69 -20.54 -0.36
C GLY A 402 -25.74 -20.81 0.73
N ALA A 403 -26.68 -19.89 0.98
CA ALA A 403 -27.73 -20.06 1.98
C ALA A 403 -28.93 -20.84 1.40
N THR A 404 -28.73 -22.12 1.13
CA THR A 404 -29.65 -23.01 0.40
C THR A 404 -30.28 -24.09 1.30
N SER A 405 -30.25 -23.93 2.61
CA SER A 405 -30.86 -24.84 3.56
C SER A 405 -31.98 -24.16 4.34
N GLY A 406 -32.78 -24.96 5.09
CA GLY A 406 -33.81 -24.42 5.97
C GLY A 406 -33.27 -23.57 7.13
N THR A 407 -31.95 -23.63 7.37
CA THR A 407 -31.27 -22.81 8.39
C THR A 407 -30.26 -21.90 7.74
N PHE A 408 -30.26 -20.62 8.13
CA PHE A 408 -29.23 -19.65 7.77
C PHE A 408 -28.50 -19.22 9.05
N ASN A 409 -27.18 -19.41 9.08
CA ASN A 409 -26.33 -19.13 10.23
C ASN A 409 -25.37 -17.99 9.93
N LEU A 410 -25.32 -17.03 10.83
CA LEU A 410 -24.27 -16.03 10.96
C LEU A 410 -23.42 -16.42 12.16
N ALA A 411 -22.17 -16.78 11.94
CA ALA A 411 -21.26 -17.17 13.02
C ALA A 411 -20.92 -16.00 13.95
N SER A 412 -20.94 -14.78 13.40
CA SER A 412 -20.64 -13.54 14.11
C SER A 412 -21.47 -12.42 13.46
N ALA A 413 -22.57 -12.05 14.07
CA ALA A 413 -23.44 -10.98 13.55
C ALA A 413 -22.77 -9.62 13.73
N GLN A 414 -22.76 -8.84 12.68
CA GLN A 414 -22.24 -7.47 12.65
C GLN A 414 -23.39 -6.50 12.33
N GLU A 415 -23.21 -5.23 12.60
CA GLU A 415 -24.18 -4.17 12.29
C GLU A 415 -24.57 -4.18 10.79
N SER A 416 -23.62 -4.49 9.92
CA SER A 416 -23.88 -4.66 8.49
C SER A 416 -24.81 -5.84 8.14
N ASN A 417 -25.09 -6.72 9.08
CA ASN A 417 -26.03 -7.82 8.93
C ASN A 417 -27.43 -7.44 9.43
N GLU A 418 -27.64 -6.28 10.02
CA GLU A 418 -28.98 -5.81 10.38
C GLU A 418 -29.86 -5.70 9.16
N GLY A 419 -31.08 -6.16 9.32
CA GLY A 419 -32.05 -6.08 8.23
C GLY A 419 -33.06 -7.19 8.22
N ALA A 420 -33.70 -7.32 7.09
CA ALA A 420 -34.82 -8.22 6.87
C ALA A 420 -34.36 -9.52 6.18
N TYR A 421 -34.71 -10.64 6.75
CA TYR A 421 -34.39 -11.97 6.22
C TYR A 421 -35.66 -12.70 5.83
N SER A 422 -35.67 -13.35 4.69
CA SER A 422 -36.79 -14.20 4.25
C SER A 422 -36.26 -15.46 3.57
N LEU A 423 -37.01 -16.54 3.69
CA LEU A 423 -36.72 -17.81 3.06
C LEU A 423 -37.66 -18.01 1.87
N ARG A 424 -37.10 -18.22 0.69
CA ARG A 424 -37.83 -18.64 -0.51
C ARG A 424 -37.63 -20.12 -0.75
N VAL A 425 -38.70 -20.84 -0.95
CA VAL A 425 -38.68 -22.25 -1.26
C VAL A 425 -39.36 -22.48 -2.59
N THR A 426 -38.71 -23.27 -3.43
CA THR A 426 -39.20 -23.59 -4.79
C THR A 426 -39.20 -25.10 -5.03
N ASN A 427 -40.13 -25.54 -5.84
CA ASN A 427 -40.13 -26.84 -6.49
C ASN A 427 -40.69 -26.73 -7.90
N SER A 428 -40.86 -27.84 -8.58
CA SER A 428 -41.40 -27.89 -9.95
C SER A 428 -42.86 -27.38 -10.04
N ALA A 429 -43.57 -27.31 -8.92
CA ALA A 429 -44.99 -26.93 -8.87
C ALA A 429 -45.20 -25.45 -8.47
N GLY A 430 -44.18 -24.78 -7.95
CA GLY A 430 -44.35 -23.40 -7.55
C GLY A 430 -43.24 -22.84 -6.64
N VAL A 431 -43.50 -21.66 -6.13
CA VAL A 431 -42.59 -20.91 -5.23
C VAL A 431 -43.42 -20.32 -4.09
N VAL A 432 -42.84 -20.34 -2.89
CA VAL A 432 -43.40 -19.67 -1.71
C VAL A 432 -42.27 -18.90 -0.98
N THR A 433 -42.61 -17.79 -0.37
CA THR A 433 -41.69 -17.03 0.45
C THR A 433 -42.22 -16.91 1.88
N SER A 434 -41.39 -17.05 2.87
CA SER A 434 -41.74 -16.88 4.27
C SER A 434 -42.14 -15.42 4.58
N VAL A 435 -42.74 -15.22 5.75
CA VAL A 435 -42.77 -13.88 6.37
C VAL A 435 -41.34 -13.41 6.60
N VAL A 436 -41.18 -12.12 6.63
CA VAL A 436 -39.88 -11.48 6.92
C VAL A 436 -39.57 -11.59 8.41
N ALA A 437 -38.34 -11.96 8.74
CA ALA A 437 -37.79 -11.89 10.08
C ALA A 437 -36.68 -10.84 10.10
N THR A 438 -36.63 -10.03 11.16
CA THR A 438 -35.61 -8.98 11.30
C THR A 438 -34.48 -9.46 12.19
N LEU A 439 -33.26 -9.14 11.82
CA LEU A 439 -32.11 -9.20 12.69
C LEU A 439 -31.81 -7.80 13.21
N THR A 440 -31.76 -7.64 14.51
CA THR A 440 -31.22 -6.44 15.18
C THR A 440 -29.91 -6.83 15.87
N VAL A 441 -28.88 -6.09 15.58
CA VAL A 441 -27.54 -6.31 16.15
C VAL A 441 -27.22 -5.13 17.07
N ASN A 442 -27.28 -5.39 18.35
CA ASN A 442 -26.95 -4.38 19.34
C ASN A 442 -25.43 -4.29 19.53
N SER A 443 -24.87 -3.13 19.35
CA SER A 443 -23.44 -2.90 19.42
C SER A 443 -23.04 -2.28 20.77
N PRO A 444 -22.38 -3.02 21.69
CA PRO A 444 -21.76 -2.41 22.86
C PRO A 444 -20.70 -1.37 22.45
N PRO A 445 -20.33 -0.43 23.32
CA PRO A 445 -19.37 0.59 22.97
C PRO A 445 -17.98 -0.01 22.76
N ALA A 446 -17.31 0.42 21.69
CA ALA A 446 -15.91 0.08 21.40
C ALA A 446 -15.11 1.36 21.18
N ILE A 447 -14.00 1.52 21.89
CA ILE A 447 -13.14 2.69 21.75
C ILE A 447 -12.29 2.54 20.49
N THR A 448 -12.42 3.47 19.56
CA THR A 448 -11.67 3.52 18.28
C THR A 448 -10.44 4.41 18.37
N THR A 449 -10.45 5.42 19.26
CA THR A 449 -9.30 6.27 19.52
C THR A 449 -9.12 6.42 21.03
N GLN A 450 -7.98 5.98 21.52
CA GLN A 450 -7.61 6.08 22.93
C GLN A 450 -7.19 7.51 23.29
N PRO A 451 -7.44 7.98 24.51
CA PRO A 451 -6.89 9.24 24.97
C PRO A 451 -5.37 9.16 25.02
N ALA A 452 -4.72 10.20 24.48
CA ALA A 452 -3.26 10.28 24.41
C ALA A 452 -2.67 10.89 25.68
N SER A 453 -1.52 10.38 26.12
CA SER A 453 -0.71 11.01 27.17
C SER A 453 -0.21 12.37 26.70
N GLN A 454 -0.16 13.33 27.63
CA GLN A 454 0.23 14.71 27.31
C GLN A 454 1.14 15.29 28.40
N GLY A 455 2.11 16.08 27.94
CA GLY A 455 2.94 16.91 28.80
C GLY A 455 2.59 18.38 28.62
N VAL A 456 2.29 19.08 29.72
CA VAL A 456 1.87 20.48 29.65
C VAL A 456 2.49 21.28 30.78
N LEU A 457 2.74 22.56 30.53
CA LEU A 457 3.17 23.49 31.62
C LEU A 457 1.99 23.80 32.55
N VAL A 458 2.31 24.00 33.84
CA VAL A 458 1.36 24.53 34.82
C VAL A 458 0.73 25.83 34.28
N SER A 459 -0.53 26.04 34.55
CA SER A 459 -1.36 27.20 34.11
C SER A 459 -1.80 27.15 32.64
N ASN A 460 -1.33 26.23 31.84
CA ASN A 460 -1.85 26.01 30.48
C ASN A 460 -3.15 25.18 30.49
N SER A 461 -3.70 24.91 29.34
CA SER A 461 -4.87 24.07 29.17
C SER A 461 -4.46 22.72 28.52
N VAL A 462 -5.13 21.67 28.92
CA VAL A 462 -5.01 20.35 28.28
C VAL A 462 -6.37 19.75 28.03
N THR A 463 -6.52 19.05 26.92
CA THR A 463 -7.78 18.36 26.58
C THR A 463 -7.49 16.92 26.22
N PHE A 464 -8.10 15.98 26.92
CA PHE A 464 -8.15 14.57 26.55
C PHE A 464 -9.37 14.31 25.69
N THR A 465 -9.21 13.50 24.65
CA THR A 465 -10.29 13.11 23.74
C THR A 465 -10.32 11.60 23.58
N VAL A 466 -11.52 11.06 23.42
CA VAL A 466 -11.76 9.66 23.08
C VAL A 466 -12.73 9.60 21.91
N ALA A 467 -12.56 8.64 21.02
CA ALA A 467 -13.58 8.30 20.05
C ALA A 467 -14.06 6.87 20.30
N ALA A 468 -15.36 6.67 20.20
CA ALA A 468 -15.98 5.36 20.39
C ALA A 468 -17.12 5.14 19.39
N THR A 469 -17.33 3.88 19.03
CA THR A 469 -18.47 3.39 18.24
C THR A 469 -19.38 2.55 19.13
N GLY A 470 -20.56 2.23 18.67
CA GLY A 470 -21.59 1.46 19.34
C GLY A 470 -22.95 2.15 19.28
N ASP A 471 -23.99 1.46 19.67
CA ASP A 471 -25.36 2.02 19.64
C ASP A 471 -25.51 3.24 20.55
N VAL A 472 -26.19 4.23 20.02
CA VAL A 472 -26.45 5.47 20.75
C VAL A 472 -27.62 5.31 21.71
N PRO A 473 -27.64 6.06 22.83
CA PRO A 473 -26.67 7.08 23.23
C PRO A 473 -25.45 6.49 23.91
N LEU A 474 -24.26 6.95 23.47
CA LEU A 474 -23.03 6.70 24.19
C LEU A 474 -22.92 7.68 25.37
N ARG A 475 -22.56 7.15 26.52
CA ARG A 475 -22.38 7.94 27.76
C ARG A 475 -20.93 7.78 28.17
N TYR A 476 -20.29 8.88 28.57
CA TYR A 476 -18.90 8.94 28.98
C TYR A 476 -18.80 9.30 30.45
N GLN A 477 -17.76 8.81 31.12
CA GLN A 477 -17.38 9.26 32.46
C GLN A 477 -15.85 9.19 32.56
N TRP A 478 -15.23 10.34 32.81
CA TRP A 478 -13.79 10.41 33.02
C TRP A 478 -13.42 10.18 34.47
N TYR A 479 -12.24 9.59 34.64
CA TYR A 479 -11.66 9.25 35.94
C TYR A 479 -10.23 9.78 36.03
N PHE A 480 -9.82 10.11 37.23
CA PHE A 480 -8.48 10.50 37.61
C PHE A 480 -7.86 9.46 38.55
N ASN A 481 -6.58 9.13 38.34
CA ASN A 481 -5.81 8.17 39.15
C ASN A 481 -6.60 6.88 39.45
N THR A 482 -6.99 6.20 38.42
CA THR A 482 -7.68 4.88 38.41
C THR A 482 -9.16 4.94 38.77
N ASN A 483 -9.55 5.52 39.91
CA ASN A 483 -10.91 5.38 40.46
C ASN A 483 -11.60 6.69 40.87
N THR A 484 -10.93 7.82 40.83
CA THR A 484 -11.53 9.10 41.21
C THR A 484 -12.41 9.61 40.11
N VAL A 485 -13.72 9.61 40.32
CA VAL A 485 -14.68 10.13 39.36
C VAL A 485 -14.51 11.64 39.22
N LEU A 486 -14.32 12.06 37.96
CA LEU A 486 -14.31 13.48 37.63
C LEU A 486 -15.75 13.98 37.45
N ALA A 487 -16.20 14.79 38.37
CA ALA A 487 -17.60 15.28 38.37
C ALA A 487 -17.89 16.07 37.09
N ASN A 488 -19.05 15.80 36.49
CA ASN A 488 -19.53 16.44 35.24
C ASN A 488 -18.67 16.18 34.02
N ALA A 489 -17.67 15.30 34.08
CA ALA A 489 -16.83 14.92 32.95
C ALA A 489 -17.47 13.80 32.12
N THR A 490 -18.58 14.13 31.45
CA THR A 490 -19.49 13.19 30.76
C THR A 490 -19.50 13.34 29.25
N ASN A 491 -18.53 14.06 28.69
CA ASN A 491 -18.36 14.23 27.24
C ASN A 491 -17.22 13.37 26.70
N ALA A 492 -17.17 13.19 25.38
CA ALA A 492 -16.05 12.52 24.71
C ALA A 492 -14.72 13.26 24.86
N SER A 493 -14.72 14.48 25.36
CA SER A 493 -13.53 15.25 25.69
C SER A 493 -13.59 15.76 27.12
N TYR A 494 -12.41 15.82 27.76
CA TYR A 494 -12.24 16.38 29.10
C TYR A 494 -11.10 17.41 29.09
N THR A 495 -11.44 18.67 29.46
CA THR A 495 -10.49 19.79 29.44
C THR A 495 -10.19 20.24 30.87
N ILE A 496 -8.92 20.42 31.17
CA ILE A 496 -8.40 21.02 32.40
C ILE A 496 -7.84 22.40 32.05
N ASN A 497 -8.40 23.44 32.63
CA ASN A 497 -7.99 24.81 32.38
C ASN A 497 -8.26 25.71 33.61
N PRO A 498 -7.25 26.26 34.29
CA PRO A 498 -5.81 26.01 34.09
C PRO A 498 -5.37 24.67 34.67
N VAL A 499 -4.30 24.08 34.13
CA VAL A 499 -3.64 22.90 34.69
C VAL A 499 -2.83 23.30 35.92
N LEU A 500 -3.01 22.60 37.02
CA LEU A 500 -2.25 22.75 38.26
C LEU A 500 -1.35 21.50 38.46
N THR A 501 -0.33 21.64 39.29
CA THR A 501 0.61 20.53 39.58
C THR A 501 -0.06 19.29 40.14
N ASN A 502 -1.16 19.41 40.87
CA ASN A 502 -1.93 18.33 41.42
C ASN A 502 -2.86 17.66 40.37
N ASN A 503 -2.89 18.17 39.13
CA ASN A 503 -3.56 17.50 38.01
C ASN A 503 -2.66 16.46 37.34
N ALA A 504 -1.36 16.42 37.66
CA ALA A 504 -0.50 15.34 37.19
C ALA A 504 -0.99 13.97 37.65
N GLY A 505 -1.07 13.03 36.74
CA GLY A 505 -1.60 11.70 37.04
C GLY A 505 -2.13 10.99 35.82
N THR A 506 -2.92 9.94 36.05
CA THR A 506 -3.49 9.16 34.97
C THR A 506 -4.97 9.51 34.77
N TYR A 507 -5.38 9.58 33.50
CA TYR A 507 -6.74 9.83 33.09
C TYR A 507 -7.26 8.66 32.29
N SER A 508 -8.49 8.26 32.53
CA SER A 508 -9.19 7.24 31.74
C SER A 508 -10.66 7.60 31.60
N VAL A 509 -11.32 7.02 30.64
CA VAL A 509 -12.74 7.23 30.39
C VAL A 509 -13.45 5.88 30.25
N THR A 510 -14.56 5.75 30.91
CA THR A 510 -15.53 4.67 30.70
C THR A 510 -16.57 5.14 29.70
N VAL A 511 -16.82 4.35 28.69
CA VAL A 511 -17.88 4.56 27.70
C VAL A 511 -18.93 3.48 27.87
N THR A 512 -20.18 3.88 28.02
CA THR A 512 -21.32 2.96 28.24
C THR A 512 -22.45 3.25 27.26
N ASN A 513 -23.18 2.21 26.90
CA ASN A 513 -24.51 2.30 26.32
C ASN A 513 -25.43 1.26 26.98
N ASN A 514 -26.62 1.04 26.43
CA ASN A 514 -27.57 0.07 27.01
C ASN A 514 -27.10 -1.38 26.86
N PHE A 515 -26.06 -1.65 26.07
CA PHE A 515 -25.63 -3.01 25.68
C PHE A 515 -24.26 -3.38 26.22
N GLY A 516 -23.55 -2.42 26.83
CA GLY A 516 -22.23 -2.74 27.40
C GLY A 516 -21.48 -1.51 27.90
N THR A 517 -20.26 -1.82 28.33
CA THR A 517 -19.33 -0.85 28.89
C THR A 517 -17.92 -1.19 28.42
N THR A 518 -17.16 -0.18 28.06
CA THR A 518 -15.72 -0.32 27.72
C THR A 518 -14.92 0.80 28.40
N ASN A 519 -13.68 0.49 28.77
CA ASN A 519 -12.77 1.44 29.40
C ASN A 519 -11.61 1.76 28.48
N SER A 520 -11.18 3.01 28.49
CA SER A 520 -9.95 3.40 27.78
C SER A 520 -8.70 2.86 28.51
N THR A 521 -7.59 2.87 27.80
CA THR A 521 -6.26 2.84 28.42
C THR A 521 -6.03 4.12 29.22
N PHE A 522 -5.05 4.11 30.10
CA PHE A 522 -4.66 5.29 30.84
C PHE A 522 -3.85 6.25 29.96
N ALA A 523 -4.24 7.52 29.95
CA ALA A 523 -3.45 8.61 29.43
C ALA A 523 -2.75 9.31 30.61
N VAL A 524 -1.45 9.52 30.53
CA VAL A 524 -0.68 10.19 31.57
C VAL A 524 -0.63 11.69 31.29
N LEU A 525 -1.02 12.49 32.26
CA LEU A 525 -0.72 13.92 32.27
C LEU A 525 0.54 14.18 33.07
N THR A 526 1.57 14.67 32.39
CA THR A 526 2.76 15.21 33.05
C THR A 526 2.62 16.72 33.13
N VAL A 527 2.60 17.26 34.34
CA VAL A 527 2.56 18.71 34.55
C VAL A 527 3.97 19.21 34.84
N ASN A 528 4.50 19.93 33.89
CA ASN A 528 5.81 20.52 33.97
C ASN A 528 5.71 21.87 34.66
N LEU A 529 6.55 22.10 35.64
CA LEU A 529 6.76 23.45 36.15
C LEU A 529 7.52 24.26 35.07
N PRO A 530 7.34 25.58 35.00
CA PRO A 530 8.23 26.41 34.24
C PRO A 530 9.65 26.03 34.64
N SER A 531 10.44 25.64 33.64
CA SER A 531 11.82 25.20 33.90
C SER A 531 12.51 26.24 34.75
N THR A 532 12.98 25.88 35.93
CA THR A 532 14.07 26.57 36.60
C THR A 532 15.37 26.23 35.91
N ASN A 533 15.29 25.73 34.65
CA ASN A 533 16.46 25.46 33.84
C ASN A 533 17.20 26.78 33.67
N THR A 534 18.38 26.85 34.27
CA THR A 534 19.30 27.99 34.15
C THR A 534 19.95 28.04 32.77
N THR A 535 19.51 27.18 31.83
CA THR A 535 20.02 27.19 30.45
C THR A 535 19.56 28.47 29.77
N ASP A 536 20.53 29.26 29.34
CA ASP A 536 20.30 30.52 28.63
C ASP A 536 20.02 30.23 27.16
N PHE A 537 18.76 30.43 26.74
CA PHE A 537 18.31 30.28 25.34
C PHE A 537 18.25 31.62 24.60
N SER A 538 18.86 32.65 25.13
CA SER A 538 18.89 33.98 24.50
C SER A 538 19.56 33.93 23.14
N LEU A 539 19.11 34.78 22.24
CA LEU A 539 19.67 34.92 20.91
C LEU A 539 21.04 35.58 20.97
N TYR A 540 22.05 34.83 20.66
CA TYR A 540 23.44 35.30 20.54
C TYR A 540 23.92 35.19 19.08
N GLY A 541 24.99 35.84 18.76
CA GLY A 541 25.59 35.70 17.44
C GLY A 541 25.23 36.81 16.48
N PHE A 542 25.61 36.63 15.25
CA PHE A 542 25.36 37.62 14.21
C PHE A 542 23.87 37.89 13.97
N GLY A 543 22.99 36.90 14.19
CA GLY A 543 21.55 37.05 14.08
C GLY A 543 20.88 37.76 15.26
N ALA A 544 21.64 38.15 16.28
CA ALA A 544 21.10 38.81 17.49
C ALA A 544 20.21 40.05 17.24
N PRO A 545 20.35 40.79 16.14
CA PRO A 545 19.40 41.84 15.81
C PRO A 545 18.02 41.36 15.33
N ALA A 546 17.82 40.07 15.11
CA ALA A 546 16.53 39.54 14.64
C ALA A 546 15.41 39.73 15.68
N THR A 547 14.33 40.37 15.28
CA THR A 547 13.19 40.69 16.14
C THR A 547 11.94 39.86 15.82
N GLY A 548 11.95 39.15 14.71
CA GLY A 548 10.78 38.47 14.23
C GLY A 548 9.60 39.42 14.04
N GLY A 549 8.39 38.91 14.21
CA GLY A 549 7.16 39.69 14.17
C GLY A 549 6.90 40.61 15.35
N GLY A 550 7.78 40.56 16.39
CA GLY A 550 7.57 41.27 17.63
C GLY A 550 6.49 40.64 18.51
N GLN A 551 6.13 41.35 19.58
CA GLN A 551 5.15 40.90 20.56
C GLN A 551 3.73 41.16 20.06
N VAL A 552 3.12 40.19 19.37
CA VAL A 552 1.76 40.26 18.81
C VAL A 552 0.88 39.28 19.55
N LEU A 553 -0.25 39.73 20.10
CA LEU A 553 -1.20 38.87 20.83
C LEU A 553 -2.01 37.99 19.87
N GLU A 554 -2.46 36.83 20.33
CA GLU A 554 -3.31 35.92 19.54
C GLU A 554 -4.61 36.56 19.01
N THR A 555 -5.09 37.59 19.65
CA THR A 555 -6.29 38.34 19.26
C THR A 555 -6.02 39.38 18.17
N ASP A 556 -4.75 39.64 17.86
CA ASP A 556 -4.36 40.59 16.82
C ASP A 556 -4.59 40.00 15.43
N PRO A 557 -5.16 40.73 14.47
CA PRO A 557 -5.37 40.26 13.11
C PRO A 557 -4.07 39.92 12.34
N ASN A 558 -2.91 40.33 12.84
CA ASN A 558 -1.60 40.01 12.28
C ASN A 558 -1.00 38.71 12.86
N TYR A 559 -1.67 38.10 13.86
CA TYR A 559 -1.39 36.77 14.36
C TYR A 559 -2.26 35.76 13.61
N ARG A 560 -1.64 34.76 12.99
CA ARG A 560 -2.33 33.74 12.17
C ARG A 560 -2.09 32.35 12.74
N LYS A 561 -3.17 31.65 13.10
CA LYS A 561 -3.15 30.23 13.38
C LYS A 561 -3.35 29.46 12.09
N VAL A 562 -2.51 28.48 11.86
CA VAL A 562 -2.44 27.68 10.65
C VAL A 562 -2.72 26.23 10.99
N TYR A 563 -3.78 25.67 10.42
CA TYR A 563 -4.22 24.30 10.66
C TYR A 563 -3.98 23.40 9.44
N ASN A 564 -3.75 23.99 8.27
CA ASN A 564 -3.54 23.30 7.00
C ASN A 564 -2.70 24.17 6.04
N ALA A 565 -2.31 23.60 4.90
CA ALA A 565 -1.50 24.28 3.89
C ALA A 565 -2.17 25.55 3.32
N GLY A 566 -3.49 25.54 3.19
CA GLY A 566 -4.24 26.71 2.73
C GLY A 566 -4.14 27.91 3.66
N ASP A 567 -4.30 27.66 4.97
CA ASP A 567 -4.14 28.70 5.99
C ASP A 567 -2.71 29.25 5.96
N PHE A 568 -1.70 28.37 5.81
CA PHE A 568 -0.30 28.77 5.75
C PHE A 568 -0.02 29.66 4.55
N ARG A 569 -0.50 29.28 3.36
CA ARG A 569 -0.38 30.07 2.14
C ARG A 569 -1.02 31.44 2.30
N LEU A 570 -2.23 31.50 2.85
CA LEU A 570 -2.94 32.77 3.07
C LEU A 570 -2.23 33.65 4.13
N ALA A 571 -1.67 33.07 5.17
CA ALA A 571 -0.91 33.79 6.17
C ALA A 571 0.37 34.41 5.56
N LEU A 572 1.06 33.69 4.70
CA LEU A 572 2.23 34.20 3.97
C LEU A 572 1.87 35.24 2.90
N ALA A 573 0.75 35.09 2.21
CA ALA A 573 0.29 36.06 1.21
C ALA A 573 -0.09 37.42 1.83
N ASN A 574 -0.49 37.42 3.10
CA ASN A 574 -0.85 38.67 3.77
C ASN A 574 0.40 39.40 4.29
N ASN A 575 0.66 40.59 3.73
CA ASN A 575 1.84 41.38 4.09
C ASN A 575 1.79 41.97 5.52
N SER A 576 0.63 42.06 6.14
CA SER A 576 0.50 42.50 7.54
C SER A 576 0.77 41.39 8.56
N THR A 577 0.81 40.13 8.14
CA THR A 577 1.08 39.01 9.03
C THR A 577 2.44 39.18 9.71
N LYS A 578 2.44 39.12 11.03
CA LYS A 578 3.64 39.20 11.87
C LYS A 578 3.98 37.87 12.53
N VAL A 579 2.95 37.08 12.82
CA VAL A 579 3.11 35.82 13.52
C VAL A 579 2.31 34.75 12.82
N ILE A 580 2.95 33.61 12.59
CA ILE A 580 2.35 32.38 12.06
C ILE A 580 2.60 31.28 13.09
N GLU A 581 1.54 30.84 13.77
CA GLU A 581 1.55 29.67 14.65
C GLU A 581 1.00 28.45 13.89
N ILE A 582 1.84 27.45 13.71
CA ILE A 582 1.45 26.19 13.07
C ILE A 582 0.89 25.26 14.14
N MET A 583 -0.40 24.94 14.02
CA MET A 583 -1.18 24.24 15.03
C MET A 583 -1.11 22.71 14.89
N ASN A 584 -0.92 22.19 13.68
CA ASN A 584 -0.92 20.78 13.33
C ASN A 584 0.29 20.43 12.49
N ASP A 585 0.60 19.14 12.42
CA ASP A 585 1.50 18.60 11.39
C ASP A 585 0.94 18.90 9.99
N LEU A 586 1.79 19.36 9.10
CA LEU A 586 1.40 19.70 7.72
C LEU A 586 2.16 18.82 6.72
N ASN A 587 1.41 18.15 5.85
CA ASN A 587 1.97 17.64 4.61
C ASN A 587 1.89 18.75 3.56
N LEU A 588 3.05 19.27 3.16
CA LEU A 588 3.19 20.38 2.22
C LEU A 588 3.54 19.88 0.80
N GLY A 589 3.39 18.58 0.54
CA GLY A 589 3.62 18.01 -0.79
C GLY A 589 2.74 18.68 -1.86
N TRP A 590 3.33 18.98 -3.02
CA TRP A 590 2.63 19.70 -4.10
C TRP A 590 1.31 19.07 -4.50
N ASN A 591 1.25 17.74 -4.54
CA ASN A 591 0.04 16.99 -4.90
C ASN A 591 -0.99 16.90 -3.77
N GLU A 592 -0.58 17.19 -2.52
CA GLU A 592 -1.42 17.08 -1.32
C GLU A 592 -2.10 18.39 -0.92
N ILE A 593 -1.46 19.53 -1.23
CA ILE A 593 -1.98 20.82 -0.80
C ILE A 593 -3.25 21.27 -1.51
N GLY A 594 -3.65 20.56 -2.58
CA GLY A 594 -4.84 20.85 -3.40
C GLY A 594 -4.65 22.02 -4.37
N ALA A 595 -5.30 21.93 -5.55
CA ALA A 595 -5.09 22.84 -6.67
C ALA A 595 -5.32 24.33 -6.34
N THR A 596 -6.23 24.63 -5.40
CA THR A 596 -6.49 26.02 -4.96
C THR A 596 -5.34 26.64 -4.15
N ASN A 597 -4.44 25.82 -3.62
CA ASN A 597 -3.28 26.24 -2.86
C ASN A 597 -1.98 26.26 -3.68
N GLN A 598 -2.01 25.73 -4.90
CA GLN A 598 -0.87 25.66 -5.82
C GLN A 598 -0.62 27.03 -6.48
N THR A 599 -0.48 28.07 -5.71
CA THR A 599 -0.33 29.45 -6.20
C THR A 599 0.29 30.40 -5.16
N GLY A 600 0.73 31.57 -5.58
CA GLY A 600 1.22 32.65 -4.71
C GLY A 600 2.56 32.29 -4.04
N ALA A 601 2.58 32.26 -2.72
CA ALA A 601 3.76 31.88 -1.93
C ALA A 601 4.13 30.41 -2.06
N PHE A 602 3.24 29.57 -2.58
CA PHE A 602 3.47 28.16 -2.80
C PHE A 602 3.66 27.89 -4.28
N ARG A 603 4.75 27.27 -4.64
CA ARG A 603 5.06 26.86 -6.02
C ARG A 603 5.62 25.45 -6.02
N GLN A 604 5.44 24.75 -7.11
CA GLN A 604 6.08 23.47 -7.29
C GLN A 604 7.59 23.65 -7.31
N SER A 605 8.32 22.81 -6.61
CA SER A 605 9.77 22.81 -6.69
C SER A 605 10.20 22.51 -8.12
N THR A 606 11.06 23.37 -8.69
CA THR A 606 11.56 23.20 -10.05
C THR A 606 12.56 22.05 -10.20
N ALA A 607 13.01 21.50 -9.08
CA ALA A 607 13.80 20.29 -9.07
C ALA A 607 13.05 19.02 -9.49
N ALA A 608 11.84 19.18 -10.00
CA ALA A 608 10.82 18.18 -10.26
C ALA A 608 10.99 17.35 -11.53
N SER A 609 12.10 16.69 -11.75
CA SER A 609 12.02 15.39 -12.40
C SER A 609 12.11 14.30 -11.30
N LEU A 610 11.21 14.41 -10.34
CA LEU A 610 10.99 13.38 -9.35
C LEU A 610 10.58 12.11 -10.08
N HIS A 611 11.08 11.00 -9.65
CA HIS A 611 10.32 9.78 -9.78
C HIS A 611 9.03 9.99 -8.96
N PRO A 612 7.88 10.28 -9.57
CA PRO A 612 6.64 10.55 -8.83
C PRO A 612 6.20 9.36 -7.98
N VAL A 613 6.94 8.29 -8.10
CA VAL A 613 6.78 7.03 -7.38
C VAL A 613 7.48 7.05 -6.02
N LEU A 614 8.54 7.86 -5.85
CA LEU A 614 9.33 7.90 -4.62
C LEU A 614 8.81 8.97 -3.66
N ILE A 615 8.53 10.17 -4.15
CA ILE A 615 7.78 11.18 -3.41
C ILE A 615 6.48 11.49 -4.17
N ALA A 616 5.48 10.64 -4.04
CA ALA A 616 4.17 10.82 -4.69
C ALA A 616 3.49 12.13 -4.29
N SER A 617 3.75 12.62 -3.07
CA SER A 617 3.27 13.91 -2.58
C SER A 617 3.84 15.09 -3.36
N GLY A 618 4.98 14.94 -4.05
CA GLY A 618 5.71 16.04 -4.66
C GLY A 618 6.29 17.00 -3.60
N VAL A 619 7.05 17.99 -4.02
CA VAL A 619 7.68 18.98 -3.14
C VAL A 619 7.17 20.38 -3.45
N THR A 620 6.83 21.13 -2.39
CA THR A 620 6.42 22.54 -2.49
C THR A 620 7.54 23.45 -2.00
N THR A 621 7.95 24.41 -2.84
CA THR A 621 8.75 25.54 -2.43
C THR A 621 7.84 26.61 -1.84
N ILE A 622 8.13 27.03 -0.60
CA ILE A 622 7.35 28.00 0.17
C ILE A 622 8.15 29.29 0.24
N ASP A 623 7.76 30.29 -0.54
CA ASP A 623 8.45 31.57 -0.63
C ASP A 623 8.06 32.48 0.56
N ILE A 624 9.00 32.68 1.50
CA ILE A 624 8.94 33.69 2.55
C ILE A 624 9.64 34.93 2.01
N GLN A 625 8.87 35.73 1.24
CA GLN A 625 9.44 36.79 0.41
C GLN A 625 8.95 38.19 0.80
N ASN A 626 9.87 39.18 0.73
CA ASN A 626 9.59 40.60 1.02
C ASN A 626 8.98 40.82 2.42
N LYS A 627 9.39 40.02 3.39
CA LYS A 627 8.91 40.16 4.77
C LYS A 627 9.91 40.98 5.61
N ASN A 628 9.36 41.82 6.46
CA ASN A 628 10.15 42.48 7.48
C ASN A 628 9.50 42.29 8.85
N GLY A 629 10.10 41.45 9.64
CA GLY A 629 9.60 41.04 10.94
C GLY A 629 8.46 40.01 10.83
N ILE A 630 8.80 38.72 10.75
CA ILE A 630 7.85 37.62 10.84
C ILE A 630 8.40 36.53 11.76
N THR A 631 7.54 35.95 12.57
CA THR A 631 7.83 34.75 13.38
C THR A 631 6.98 33.60 12.88
N ILE A 632 7.60 32.46 12.56
CA ILE A 632 6.95 31.21 12.19
C ILE A 632 7.34 30.18 13.26
N PHE A 633 6.35 29.63 13.96
CA PHE A 633 6.61 28.71 15.04
C PHE A 633 5.45 27.75 15.27
N SER A 634 5.66 26.75 16.12
CA SER A 634 4.61 25.93 16.70
C SER A 634 4.76 25.88 18.22
N ALA A 635 3.71 26.20 18.97
CA ALA A 635 3.76 26.10 20.41
C ALA A 635 3.94 24.65 20.91
N ASN A 636 3.40 23.69 20.16
CA ASN A 636 3.39 22.25 20.51
C ASN A 636 4.47 21.44 19.75
N GLY A 637 5.19 22.08 18.83
CA GLY A 637 6.11 21.41 17.93
C GLY A 637 5.35 20.70 16.78
N ALA A 638 5.21 21.34 15.63
CA ALA A 638 4.59 20.75 14.44
C ALA A 638 5.65 20.20 13.48
N THR A 639 5.29 19.15 12.75
CA THR A 639 6.09 18.56 11.68
C THR A 639 5.65 19.09 10.33
N LEU A 640 6.61 19.54 9.52
CA LEU A 640 6.44 19.98 8.15
C LEU A 640 7.10 18.96 7.22
N ARG A 641 6.31 18.31 6.36
CA ARG A 641 6.79 17.34 5.40
C ARG A 641 6.68 17.83 3.97
N HIS A 642 7.62 17.41 3.12
CA HIS A 642 7.62 17.65 1.68
C HIS A 642 7.59 19.13 1.27
N GLY A 643 8.12 20.00 2.13
CA GLY A 643 8.18 21.43 1.87
C GLY A 643 9.57 22.02 2.14
N GLU A 644 10.01 22.91 1.28
CA GLU A 644 11.24 23.69 1.43
C GLU A 644 10.89 25.18 1.61
N PHE A 645 11.52 25.84 2.57
CA PHE A 645 11.38 27.27 2.81
C PHE A 645 12.42 28.03 2.00
N ASN A 646 11.97 29.02 1.26
CA ASN A 646 12.82 29.90 0.50
C ASN A 646 12.67 31.35 1.01
N VAL A 647 13.63 31.81 1.81
CA VAL A 647 13.62 33.13 2.43
C VAL A 647 14.33 34.12 1.52
N LYS A 648 13.56 34.99 0.87
CA LYS A 648 14.06 35.93 -0.13
C LYS A 648 13.74 37.36 0.22
N ARG A 649 14.72 38.28 0.09
CA ARG A 649 14.52 39.73 0.31
C ARG A 649 13.73 40.02 1.60
N SER A 650 14.11 39.33 2.67
CA SER A 650 13.37 39.35 3.93
C SER A 650 14.31 39.63 5.11
N HIS A 651 13.81 40.35 6.09
CA HIS A 651 14.57 40.80 7.23
C HIS A 651 13.85 40.47 8.54
N ASN A 652 14.61 40.30 9.63
CA ASN A 652 14.06 40.06 10.95
C ASN A 652 13.14 38.84 11.00
N ILE A 653 13.64 37.67 10.65
CA ILE A 653 12.88 36.43 10.56
C ILE A 653 13.23 35.53 11.75
N LEU A 654 12.19 35.00 12.43
CA LEU A 654 12.35 33.97 13.46
C LEU A 654 11.60 32.69 12.99
N ILE A 655 12.27 31.55 13.00
CA ILE A 655 11.70 30.23 12.75
C ILE A 655 12.01 29.36 13.97
N ARG A 656 10.97 28.84 14.65
CA ARG A 656 11.13 28.20 15.95
C ARG A 656 10.27 26.96 16.16
N ASN A 657 10.80 25.98 16.88
CA ASN A 657 10.09 24.82 17.42
C ASN A 657 9.28 24.07 16.35
N LEU A 658 9.90 23.84 15.20
CA LEU A 658 9.34 23.11 14.07
C LEU A 658 10.22 21.91 13.73
N LYS A 659 9.61 20.84 13.24
CA LYS A 659 10.33 19.72 12.63
C LYS A 659 10.17 19.76 11.12
N PHE A 660 11.28 19.69 10.39
CA PHE A 660 11.35 19.54 8.95
C PHE A 660 11.71 18.10 8.62
N ASP A 661 10.89 17.42 7.80
CA ASP A 661 10.94 15.97 7.61
C ASP A 661 10.61 15.56 6.17
N GLU A 662 11.09 14.38 5.78
CA GLU A 662 10.74 13.70 4.52
C GLU A 662 10.99 14.54 3.25
N LEU A 663 12.20 15.03 3.08
CA LEU A 663 12.64 15.81 1.91
C LEU A 663 13.85 15.14 1.22
N TRP A 664 13.77 13.84 0.97
CA TRP A 664 14.83 13.08 0.31
C TRP A 664 14.24 11.98 -0.58
N GLU A 665 14.92 11.67 -1.69
CA GLU A 665 14.69 10.46 -2.47
C GLU A 665 16.01 9.92 -3.04
N TRP A 666 15.98 8.69 -3.50
CA TRP A 666 17.08 8.14 -4.28
C TRP A 666 16.95 8.60 -5.73
N ASP A 667 17.91 9.35 -6.24
CA ASP A 667 17.93 9.88 -7.61
C ASP A 667 19.34 9.86 -8.20
N GLU A 668 19.51 9.23 -9.35
CA GLU A 668 20.80 9.06 -10.02
C GLU A 668 20.94 9.89 -11.32
N LEU A 669 19.99 10.74 -11.63
CA LEU A 669 19.78 11.31 -12.98
C LEU A 669 20.94 12.05 -13.61
N ASN A 670 21.94 12.50 -12.89
CA ASN A 670 22.93 13.40 -13.51
C ASN A 670 24.42 13.10 -13.30
N LYS A 671 24.86 12.28 -12.37
CA LYS A 671 26.32 12.19 -12.07
C LYS A 671 26.78 10.86 -11.48
N GLY A 672 25.97 9.80 -11.51
CA GLY A 672 26.27 8.58 -10.75
C GLY A 672 26.28 8.84 -9.23
N ASP A 673 25.55 9.84 -8.78
CA ASP A 673 25.35 10.27 -7.42
C ASP A 673 23.89 10.00 -7.03
N TYR A 674 23.62 9.55 -5.82
CA TYR A 674 22.27 9.16 -5.40
C TYR A 674 21.45 10.32 -4.83
N ASP A 675 21.94 11.54 -4.92
CA ASP A 675 21.25 12.77 -4.52
C ASP A 675 21.59 13.92 -5.48
N SER A 676 21.07 13.82 -6.70
CA SER A 676 21.39 14.76 -7.79
C SER A 676 20.52 16.04 -7.79
N LYS A 677 19.47 16.09 -6.99
CA LYS A 677 18.61 17.28 -6.82
C LYS A 677 19.16 18.25 -5.78
N ASP A 678 18.58 19.43 -5.70
CA ASP A 678 19.08 20.56 -4.88
C ASP A 678 17.97 21.03 -3.92
N TRP A 679 17.42 20.12 -3.09
CA TRP A 679 16.42 20.45 -2.09
C TRP A 679 17.04 20.66 -0.73
N ASP A 680 16.91 21.88 -0.25
CA ASP A 680 17.24 22.28 1.12
C ASP A 680 15.94 22.45 1.92
N PHE A 681 15.93 22.13 3.22
CA PHE A 681 14.76 22.46 4.03
C PHE A 681 14.55 23.97 4.13
N ILE A 682 15.63 24.73 4.26
CA ILE A 682 15.57 26.20 4.30
C ILE A 682 16.72 26.77 3.46
N THR A 683 16.40 27.54 2.45
CA THR A 683 17.35 28.37 1.73
C THR A 683 17.14 29.84 2.09
N ILE A 684 18.20 30.54 2.51
CA ILE A 684 18.18 31.95 2.90
C ILE A 684 19.03 32.74 1.90
N GLY A 685 18.44 33.74 1.26
CA GLY A 685 19.18 34.67 0.43
C GLY A 685 18.82 34.64 -1.05
N ASP A 686 19.08 33.62 -1.75
CA ASP A 686 18.80 33.34 -3.17
C ASP A 686 18.10 34.49 -3.95
N SER A 687 18.81 35.56 -4.35
CA SER A 687 18.33 36.75 -5.09
C SER A 687 17.90 37.97 -4.26
N GLY A 688 18.69 38.39 -3.27
CA GLY A 688 18.47 39.66 -2.59
C GLY A 688 18.95 39.66 -1.15
N ASN A 689 19.05 40.82 -0.54
CA ASN A 689 19.53 40.97 0.85
C ASN A 689 18.52 40.33 1.82
N CYS A 690 18.96 39.26 2.52
CA CYS A 690 18.28 38.73 3.68
C CYS A 690 19.14 39.01 4.92
N THR A 691 18.55 39.59 5.95
CA THR A 691 19.33 39.93 7.14
C THR A 691 18.58 39.65 8.43
N ASN A 692 19.33 39.35 9.49
CA ASN A 692 18.78 39.13 10.81
C ASN A 692 17.80 37.97 10.83
N VAL A 693 18.31 36.77 10.58
CA VAL A 693 17.51 35.52 10.56
C VAL A 693 17.94 34.68 11.77
N TRP A 694 16.98 34.20 12.52
CA TRP A 694 17.20 33.28 13.62
C TRP A 694 16.34 32.01 13.44
N ILE A 695 17.02 30.86 13.39
CA ILE A 695 16.40 29.53 13.38
C ILE A 695 16.75 28.88 14.71
N ASP A 696 15.73 28.45 15.46
CA ASP A 696 15.92 28.09 16.87
C ASP A 696 15.02 26.90 17.26
N HIS A 697 15.59 25.95 18.04
CA HIS A 697 14.88 24.76 18.52
C HIS A 697 14.10 24.01 17.44
N CYS A 698 14.66 23.91 16.26
CA CYS A 698 14.09 23.13 15.18
C CYS A 698 14.77 21.77 15.04
N ASP A 699 14.01 20.78 14.56
CA ASP A 699 14.53 19.50 14.13
C ASP A 699 14.59 19.44 12.61
N PHE A 700 15.68 18.94 12.09
CA PHE A 700 15.88 18.66 10.68
C PHE A 700 16.30 17.21 10.53
N THR A 701 15.51 16.43 9.82
CA THR A 701 15.88 15.08 9.43
C THR A 701 16.61 15.10 8.09
N LYS A 702 16.80 13.96 7.45
CA LYS A 702 17.54 13.89 6.20
C LYS A 702 16.86 14.70 5.10
N SER A 703 17.57 15.74 4.59
CA SER A 703 17.23 16.44 3.35
C SER A 703 17.98 15.86 2.15
N TYR A 704 17.62 16.33 0.96
CA TYR A 704 18.24 15.88 -0.29
C TYR A 704 19.66 16.41 -0.48
N ASP A 705 19.84 17.74 -0.46
CA ASP A 705 21.14 18.41 -0.52
C ASP A 705 21.53 18.97 0.86
N GLY A 706 21.35 20.25 1.12
CA GLY A 706 21.60 20.89 2.39
C GLY A 706 20.42 20.87 3.35
N THR A 707 20.62 21.31 4.58
CA THR A 707 19.51 21.49 5.52
C THR A 707 19.11 22.94 5.65
N VAL A 708 20.07 23.81 5.89
CA VAL A 708 19.87 25.27 5.93
C VAL A 708 21.01 25.90 5.16
N ASP A 709 20.72 26.38 3.98
CA ASP A 709 21.68 27.02 3.09
C ASP A 709 21.59 28.54 3.14
N ILE A 710 22.72 29.19 3.18
CA ILE A 710 22.87 30.65 3.19
C ILE A 710 23.51 31.05 1.88
N LYS A 711 22.76 31.72 1.03
CA LYS A 711 23.18 32.07 -0.33
C LYS A 711 23.25 33.59 -0.52
N GLY A 712 23.74 34.05 -1.66
CA GLY A 712 24.04 35.44 -2.00
C GLY A 712 23.19 36.49 -1.30
N GLY A 713 23.83 37.45 -0.65
CA GLY A 713 23.22 38.55 0.05
C GLY A 713 22.65 38.24 1.45
N ALA A 714 22.71 37.01 1.93
CA ALA A 714 22.24 36.68 3.26
C ALA A 714 23.28 37.05 4.31
N ASN A 715 22.84 37.75 5.35
CA ASN A 715 23.75 38.32 6.38
C ASN A 715 23.14 38.28 7.77
N ASN A 716 23.93 38.13 8.81
CA ASN A 716 23.50 38.09 10.20
C ASN A 716 22.52 36.94 10.47
N VAL A 717 22.95 35.70 10.20
CA VAL A 717 22.17 34.51 10.45
C VAL A 717 22.66 33.81 11.73
N THR A 718 21.74 33.38 12.57
CA THR A 718 22.02 32.48 13.70
C THR A 718 21.15 31.27 13.65
N ILE A 719 21.77 30.10 13.87
CA ILE A 719 21.06 28.80 13.99
C ILE A 719 21.47 28.24 15.35
N SER A 720 20.50 28.04 16.24
CA SER A 720 20.79 27.67 17.63
C SER A 720 19.83 26.60 18.16
N TRP A 721 20.33 25.79 19.07
CA TRP A 721 19.55 24.76 19.77
C TRP A 721 18.75 23.86 18.88
N CYS A 722 19.20 23.68 17.63
CA CYS A 722 18.58 22.82 16.65
C CYS A 722 19.17 21.40 16.70
N ARG A 723 18.37 20.40 16.28
CA ARG A 723 18.87 19.05 16.02
C ARG A 723 18.92 18.79 14.51
N PHE A 724 20.07 18.39 14.04
CA PHE A 724 20.32 18.00 12.67
C PHE A 724 20.57 16.50 12.64
N LEU A 725 19.61 15.76 12.12
CA LEU A 725 19.54 14.31 12.23
C LEU A 725 19.59 13.68 10.86
N GLY A 726 20.19 12.50 10.74
CA GLY A 726 19.92 11.60 9.63
C GLY A 726 18.54 10.97 9.76
N ASP A 727 18.17 10.10 8.82
CA ASP A 727 17.00 9.23 8.97
C ASP A 727 17.25 8.17 10.05
N ASP A 728 16.23 7.74 10.77
CA ASP A 728 16.38 6.78 11.87
C ASP A 728 16.75 5.37 11.39
N GLY A 729 16.52 5.06 10.10
CA GLY A 729 16.80 3.76 9.49
C GLY A 729 15.90 2.62 9.98
N GLY A 730 14.89 2.92 10.79
CA GLY A 730 13.94 1.95 11.34
C GLY A 730 13.09 1.25 10.28
N PRO A 731 12.26 0.28 10.67
CA PRO A 731 11.42 -0.49 9.74
C PRO A 731 10.49 0.37 8.89
N ASN A 732 10.05 1.51 9.42
CA ASN A 732 9.14 2.45 8.75
C ASN A 732 9.82 3.77 8.37
N SER A 733 11.15 3.86 8.42
CA SER A 733 11.87 5.07 8.08
C SER A 733 11.65 5.49 6.64
N PHE A 734 11.73 6.78 6.37
CA PHE A 734 11.50 7.33 5.03
C PHE A 734 12.51 6.79 4.03
N VAL A 735 13.79 6.73 4.39
CA VAL A 735 14.86 6.17 3.56
C VAL A 735 14.61 4.68 3.25
N ARG A 736 14.20 3.88 4.24
CA ARG A 736 13.88 2.47 4.02
C ARG A 736 12.70 2.28 3.07
N ARG A 737 11.64 3.08 3.22
CA ARG A 737 10.47 3.03 2.33
C ARG A 737 10.86 3.32 0.87
N GLN A 738 11.82 4.21 0.63
CA GLN A 738 12.35 4.50 -0.70
C GLN A 738 13.02 3.25 -1.31
N PHE A 739 13.93 2.60 -0.59
CA PHE A 739 14.60 1.40 -1.10
C PHE A 739 13.65 0.23 -1.32
N LEU A 740 12.71 0.01 -0.42
CA LEU A 740 11.69 -1.03 -0.59
C LEU A 740 10.84 -0.75 -1.84
N HIS A 741 10.56 0.50 -2.13
CA HIS A 741 9.84 0.90 -3.33
C HIS A 741 10.65 0.61 -4.59
N LEU A 742 11.95 0.97 -4.65
CA LEU A 742 12.84 0.64 -5.76
C LEU A 742 12.89 -0.88 -6.01
N GLU A 743 12.99 -1.67 -4.94
CA GLU A 743 13.06 -3.13 -5.01
C GLU A 743 11.76 -3.75 -5.54
N THR A 744 10.58 -3.27 -5.10
CA THR A 744 9.29 -3.90 -5.40
C THR A 744 8.67 -3.44 -6.70
N ASN A 745 8.94 -2.23 -7.16
CA ASN A 745 8.26 -1.67 -8.33
C ASN A 745 9.12 -1.64 -9.59
N GLY A 746 10.31 -2.22 -9.55
CA GLY A 746 11.18 -2.35 -10.71
C GLY A 746 11.61 -1.01 -11.30
N VAL A 747 11.70 0.04 -10.49
CA VAL A 747 12.31 1.30 -10.91
C VAL A 747 13.80 1.04 -11.07
N SER A 748 14.30 1.14 -12.29
CA SER A 748 15.70 0.89 -12.59
C SER A 748 16.51 2.15 -12.31
N GLU A 749 17.37 2.06 -11.31
CA GLU A 749 18.39 3.06 -10.99
C GLU A 749 19.75 2.37 -11.09
N ALA A 750 20.62 2.89 -11.96
CA ALA A 750 21.81 2.16 -12.39
C ALA A 750 22.77 1.84 -11.23
N MET A 751 22.97 2.77 -10.30
CA MET A 751 23.82 2.55 -9.14
C MET A 751 23.15 1.64 -8.11
N PHE A 752 21.86 1.82 -7.85
CA PHE A 752 21.08 0.94 -6.97
C PHE A 752 21.14 -0.50 -7.47
N ASP A 753 20.84 -0.72 -8.75
CA ASP A 753 20.88 -2.05 -9.38
C ASP A 753 22.29 -2.65 -9.31
N PHE A 754 23.33 -1.83 -9.56
CA PHE A 754 24.73 -2.24 -9.44
C PHE A 754 25.08 -2.65 -8.01
N LEU A 755 24.70 -1.87 -7.00
CA LEU A 755 24.98 -2.17 -5.60
C LEU A 755 24.25 -3.44 -5.14
N ARG A 756 22.96 -3.60 -5.52
CA ARG A 756 22.19 -4.81 -5.24
C ARG A 756 22.82 -6.06 -5.88
N ALA A 757 23.23 -5.96 -7.14
CA ALA A 757 23.91 -7.05 -7.85
C ALA A 757 25.27 -7.44 -7.22
N ASN A 758 25.93 -6.50 -6.54
CA ASN A 758 27.20 -6.70 -5.85
C ASN A 758 27.06 -6.96 -4.34
N GLY A 759 25.90 -7.43 -3.88
CA GLY A 759 25.69 -7.97 -2.54
C GLY A 759 25.42 -6.95 -1.44
N PHE A 760 25.00 -5.73 -1.78
CA PHE A 760 24.45 -4.80 -0.79
C PHE A 760 23.00 -5.19 -0.50
N SER A 761 22.68 -5.47 0.74
CA SER A 761 21.29 -5.64 1.20
C SER A 761 20.57 -4.30 1.30
N ILE A 762 19.25 -4.31 1.39
CA ILE A 762 18.49 -3.08 1.71
C ILE A 762 18.94 -2.49 3.04
N ASP A 763 19.24 -3.32 4.04
CA ASP A 763 19.74 -2.85 5.33
C ASP A 763 21.11 -2.18 5.23
N ASP A 764 22.01 -2.69 4.38
CA ASP A 764 23.30 -2.05 4.09
C ASP A 764 23.08 -0.66 3.47
N LEU A 765 22.20 -0.58 2.46
CA LEU A 765 21.90 0.68 1.77
C LEU A 765 21.27 1.68 2.72
N VAL A 766 20.28 1.27 3.51
CA VAL A 766 19.68 2.14 4.55
C VAL A 766 20.74 2.62 5.53
N THR A 767 21.57 1.73 6.05
CA THR A 767 22.62 2.08 7.01
C THR A 767 23.59 3.13 6.44
N ILE A 768 23.98 3.00 5.17
CA ILE A 768 24.95 3.90 4.52
C ILE A 768 24.31 5.25 4.19
N THR A 769 23.07 5.25 3.72
CA THR A 769 22.44 6.46 3.18
C THR A 769 21.57 7.24 4.17
N ARG A 770 21.22 6.68 5.33
CA ARG A 770 20.39 7.37 6.33
C ARG A 770 21.05 8.60 6.93
N SER A 771 22.38 8.71 6.88
CA SER A 771 23.08 9.92 7.34
C SER A 771 22.81 11.10 6.42
N GLN A 772 22.78 12.32 6.98
CA GLN A 772 22.70 13.55 6.18
C GLN A 772 23.99 13.76 5.41
N LYS A 773 23.93 13.79 4.08
CA LYS A 773 25.11 13.86 3.21
C LYS A 773 25.75 15.24 3.20
N LYS A 774 24.94 16.30 3.12
CA LYS A 774 25.37 17.68 3.06
C LYS A 774 24.64 18.52 4.11
N GLY A 775 25.33 19.46 4.72
CA GLY A 775 24.79 20.30 5.77
C GLY A 775 24.50 21.73 5.34
N HIS A 776 25.19 22.68 5.97
CA HIS A 776 25.00 24.11 5.71
C HIS A 776 25.98 24.60 4.66
N LEU A 777 25.52 24.99 3.50
CA LEU A 777 26.31 25.74 2.53
C LEU A 777 26.14 27.25 2.78
N ALA A 778 27.20 27.93 3.07
CA ALA A 778 27.22 29.37 3.18
C ALA A 778 28.05 29.97 2.04
N GLY A 779 27.38 30.49 1.04
CA GLY A 779 27.91 30.93 -0.26
C GLY A 779 27.42 30.06 -1.41
N ALA A 780 26.66 30.60 -2.36
CA ALA A 780 26.01 29.83 -3.43
C ALA A 780 27.00 29.31 -4.47
N THR A 781 27.78 30.20 -5.05
CA THR A 781 28.74 29.93 -6.13
C THR A 781 30.14 30.30 -5.66
N GLU A 782 31.16 29.59 -6.15
CA GLU A 782 32.54 29.90 -5.90
C GLU A 782 32.87 31.33 -6.44
N PHE A 783 33.60 32.10 -5.64
CA PHE A 783 34.05 33.47 -5.92
C PHE A 783 32.95 34.50 -6.19
N ASP A 784 31.72 34.22 -5.76
CA ASP A 784 30.64 35.22 -5.79
C ASP A 784 30.97 36.31 -4.78
N ALA A 785 30.95 37.56 -5.25
CA ALA A 785 31.31 38.72 -4.41
C ALA A 785 30.42 38.87 -3.17
N ASP A 786 29.14 38.47 -3.26
CA ASP A 786 28.19 38.56 -2.15
C ASP A 786 28.51 37.57 -1.02
N ASN A 787 29.34 36.55 -1.27
CA ASN A 787 29.75 35.62 -0.23
C ASN A 787 30.52 36.29 0.91
N ALA A 788 31.22 37.37 0.62
CA ALA A 788 31.98 38.12 1.62
C ALA A 788 31.09 38.78 2.70
N ASP A 789 29.84 39.05 2.40
CA ASP A 789 28.87 39.65 3.32
C ASP A 789 28.28 38.66 4.33
N ILE A 790 28.44 37.37 4.11
CA ILE A 790 27.87 36.31 4.96
C ILE A 790 28.45 36.39 6.37
N LYS A 791 27.57 36.48 7.36
CA LYS A 791 27.87 36.37 8.80
C LYS A 791 26.95 35.33 9.42
N LEU A 792 27.52 34.18 9.77
CA LEU A 792 26.82 33.05 10.31
C LEU A 792 27.26 32.71 11.73
N THR A 793 26.31 32.41 12.60
CA THR A 793 26.58 31.81 13.91
C THR A 793 25.83 30.50 14.04
N LEU A 794 26.55 29.45 14.42
CA LEU A 794 25.99 28.14 14.78
C LEU A 794 26.33 27.89 16.26
N HIS A 795 25.33 27.73 17.14
CA HIS A 795 25.64 27.44 18.53
C HIS A 795 24.63 26.50 19.19
N HIS A 796 25.13 25.71 20.14
CA HIS A 796 24.32 24.75 20.89
C HIS A 796 23.49 23.80 20.02
N ASN A 797 23.95 23.53 18.81
CA ASN A 797 23.27 22.59 17.88
C ASN A 797 23.76 21.17 18.11
N PHE A 798 22.87 20.21 17.93
CA PHE A 798 23.16 18.79 17.90
C PHE A 798 23.21 18.27 16.47
N TYR A 799 24.35 17.79 16.02
CA TYR A 799 24.57 17.12 14.75
C TYR A 799 24.73 15.63 15.02
N TYR A 800 23.81 14.83 14.51
CA TYR A 800 23.81 13.39 14.69
C TYR A 800 23.74 12.69 13.35
N ASN A 801 24.67 11.76 13.12
CA ASN A 801 24.73 11.00 11.88
C ASN A 801 24.88 11.91 10.64
N TRP A 802 25.93 12.72 10.63
CA TRP A 802 26.15 13.86 9.74
C TRP A 802 27.47 13.75 8.97
N GLN A 803 27.46 13.96 7.64
CA GLN A 803 28.64 13.68 6.83
C GLN A 803 29.51 14.90 6.49
N ASP A 804 28.91 16.08 6.19
CA ASP A 804 29.67 17.18 5.58
C ASP A 804 29.04 18.56 5.87
N ARG A 805 29.84 19.65 5.86
CA ARG A 805 29.40 21.04 5.90
C ARG A 805 28.78 21.51 7.23
N MET A 806 29.59 21.66 8.29
CA MET A 806 29.19 22.22 9.60
C MET A 806 29.85 23.56 9.93
N PRO A 807 29.72 24.69 9.21
CA PRO A 807 29.22 24.82 7.82
C PRO A 807 30.33 24.59 6.77
N ARG A 808 30.01 24.68 5.48
CA ARG A 808 30.94 25.04 4.41
C ARG A 808 30.76 26.53 4.12
N LEU A 809 31.74 27.33 4.47
CA LEU A 809 31.75 28.75 4.23
C LEU A 809 32.64 29.10 3.02
N ARG A 810 32.09 29.83 2.07
CA ARG A 810 32.80 30.49 0.98
C ARG A 810 32.92 31.96 1.30
N ALA A 811 34.14 32.48 1.46
CA ALA A 811 34.37 33.86 1.94
C ALA A 811 33.62 34.17 3.28
N GLY A 812 33.35 35.41 3.61
CA GLY A 812 32.56 35.78 4.80
C GLY A 812 33.13 35.36 6.15
N ASN A 813 32.25 35.24 7.14
CA ASN A 813 32.61 34.90 8.53
C ASN A 813 31.59 33.89 9.11
N ALA A 814 32.09 32.87 9.82
CA ALA A 814 31.26 31.95 10.56
C ALA A 814 31.82 31.65 11.94
N HIS A 815 31.01 31.74 12.98
CA HIS A 815 31.32 31.37 14.35
C HIS A 815 30.49 30.15 14.77
N VAL A 816 31.18 29.06 15.10
CA VAL A 816 30.60 27.79 15.54
C VAL A 816 31.05 27.55 16.98
N TYR A 817 30.16 27.63 17.94
CA TYR A 817 30.53 27.40 19.31
C TYR A 817 29.53 26.55 20.10
N ASN A 818 30.04 25.82 21.07
CA ASN A 818 29.26 24.91 21.91
C ASN A 818 28.32 24.00 21.10
N CYS A 819 28.72 23.52 19.92
CA CYS A 819 28.00 22.52 19.16
C CYS A 819 28.45 21.12 19.55
N TYR A 820 27.52 20.19 19.57
CA TYR A 820 27.77 18.76 19.80
C TYR A 820 27.58 17.97 18.52
N VAL A 821 28.60 17.23 18.13
CA VAL A 821 28.61 16.39 16.93
C VAL A 821 28.83 14.96 17.36
N ASN A 822 27.93 14.04 16.94
CA ASN A 822 28.07 12.61 17.16
C ASN A 822 27.86 11.85 15.84
N ASN A 823 28.98 11.45 15.24
CA ASN A 823 29.03 10.75 13.95
C ASN A 823 29.39 9.27 14.08
N ALA A 824 29.22 8.67 15.26
CA ALA A 824 29.56 7.25 15.45
C ALA A 824 28.86 6.33 14.44
N GLU A 825 27.58 6.57 14.16
CA GLU A 825 26.84 5.81 13.17
C GLU A 825 27.28 6.09 11.72
N ALA A 826 27.58 7.35 11.40
CA ALA A 826 28.08 7.70 10.08
C ALA A 826 29.49 7.12 9.82
N LEU A 827 30.33 7.04 10.85
CA LEU A 827 31.63 6.36 10.76
C LEU A 827 31.45 4.85 10.56
N ALA A 828 30.53 4.23 11.27
CA ALA A 828 30.17 2.83 11.07
C ALA A 828 29.63 2.57 9.64
N ALA A 829 28.79 3.46 9.14
CA ALA A 829 28.29 3.40 7.75
C ALA A 829 29.41 3.54 6.72
N LYS A 830 30.40 4.45 6.94
CA LYS A 830 31.58 4.57 6.12
C LYS A 830 32.41 3.28 6.09
N ASN A 831 32.62 2.67 7.26
CA ASN A 831 33.37 1.43 7.38
C ASN A 831 32.63 0.26 6.69
N LEU A 832 31.32 0.14 6.87
CA LEU A 832 30.50 -0.84 6.16
C LEU A 832 30.57 -0.66 4.65
N ARG A 833 30.37 0.55 4.16
CA ARG A 833 30.50 0.90 2.73
C ARG A 833 31.85 0.49 2.19
N ASN A 834 32.93 0.86 2.86
CA ASN A 834 34.29 0.55 2.41
C ASN A 834 34.55 -0.97 2.38
N ALA A 835 34.12 -1.70 3.40
CA ALA A 835 34.24 -3.14 3.46
C ALA A 835 33.49 -3.82 2.29
N LYS A 836 32.27 -3.37 2.00
CA LYS A 836 31.46 -3.90 0.89
C LYS A 836 32.06 -3.58 -0.47
N VAL A 837 32.49 -2.34 -0.69
CA VAL A 837 33.10 -1.91 -1.97
C VAL A 837 34.42 -2.65 -2.24
N ALA A 838 35.21 -2.95 -1.20
CA ALA A 838 36.45 -3.74 -1.35
C ALA A 838 36.21 -5.16 -1.89
N LEU A 839 35.00 -5.69 -1.78
CA LEU A 839 34.64 -7.01 -2.31
C LEU A 839 34.20 -6.95 -3.79
N ILE A 840 34.00 -5.76 -4.34
CA ILE A 840 33.55 -5.62 -5.73
C ILE A 840 34.74 -5.71 -6.68
N PRO A 841 34.77 -6.68 -7.60
CA PRO A 841 35.81 -6.75 -8.61
C PRO A 841 35.84 -5.48 -9.49
N GLY A 842 36.95 -4.75 -9.49
CA GLY A 842 37.07 -3.47 -10.20
C GLY A 842 36.54 -2.25 -9.45
N GLY A 843 36.05 -2.42 -8.21
CA GLY A 843 35.55 -1.35 -7.36
C GLY A 843 34.19 -0.80 -7.79
N ILE A 844 33.85 0.38 -7.33
CA ILE A 844 32.54 1.00 -7.56
C ILE A 844 32.47 1.79 -8.90
N GLY A 845 33.57 1.82 -9.66
CA GLY A 845 33.63 2.52 -10.95
C GLY A 845 33.45 4.04 -10.81
N SER A 846 32.57 4.62 -11.63
CA SER A 846 32.27 6.05 -11.65
C SER A 846 31.17 6.46 -10.66
N TYR A 847 30.55 5.51 -9.97
CA TYR A 847 29.47 5.82 -9.04
C TYR A 847 29.99 6.55 -7.79
N LYS A 848 29.28 7.59 -7.39
CA LYS A 848 29.62 8.42 -6.22
C LYS A 848 28.82 8.00 -4.99
N PHE A 849 29.08 6.81 -4.54
CA PHE A 849 28.44 6.23 -3.35
C PHE A 849 29.41 6.32 -2.16
N ASP A 850 29.61 7.53 -1.66
CA ASP A 850 30.59 7.81 -0.61
C ASP A 850 29.92 8.27 0.69
N VAL A 851 30.56 7.99 1.82
CA VAL A 851 30.30 8.59 3.13
C VAL A 851 31.52 9.45 3.45
N THR A 852 31.38 10.76 3.28
CA THR A 852 32.38 11.72 3.76
C THR A 852 32.27 11.80 5.28
N LEU A 853 33.13 12.46 5.98
CA LEU A 853 32.99 12.79 7.40
C LEU A 853 33.83 14.03 7.62
N ASN A 854 33.34 15.15 7.09
CA ASN A 854 33.95 16.45 7.23
C ASN A 854 33.14 17.28 8.22
N GLY A 855 33.83 18.01 9.07
CA GLY A 855 33.21 18.97 9.97
C GLY A 855 33.04 20.36 9.35
N ALA A 856 33.61 21.37 9.98
CA ALA A 856 33.58 22.72 9.47
C ALA A 856 34.58 22.91 8.32
N ILE A 857 34.16 23.65 7.30
CA ILE A 857 34.92 23.87 6.06
C ILE A 857 34.96 25.36 5.78
N SER A 858 36.16 25.86 5.48
CA SER A 858 36.36 27.22 5.01
C SER A 858 37.06 27.25 3.66
N THR A 859 36.53 28.00 2.72
CA THR A 859 37.13 28.20 1.39
C THR A 859 37.14 29.68 1.03
N GLU A 860 37.90 30.06 0.01
CA GLU A 860 37.87 31.41 -0.59
C GLU A 860 38.13 32.55 0.43
N ASP A 861 39.13 32.38 1.25
CA ASP A 861 39.47 33.30 2.34
C ASP A 861 38.37 33.48 3.42
N GLY A 862 37.33 32.65 3.44
CA GLY A 862 36.36 32.67 4.54
C GLY A 862 37.02 32.46 5.90
N ALA A 863 36.45 33.05 6.96
CA ALA A 863 36.93 32.91 8.32
C ALA A 863 35.95 32.07 9.16
N VAL A 864 36.38 30.89 9.61
CA VAL A 864 35.57 30.01 10.46
C VAL A 864 36.28 29.75 11.78
N LEU A 865 35.66 30.17 12.89
CA LEU A 865 36.09 29.81 14.23
C LEU A 865 35.20 28.71 14.79
N VAL A 866 35.79 27.60 15.24
CA VAL A 866 35.14 26.50 15.96
C VAL A 866 35.57 26.52 17.40
N GLU A 867 34.69 26.91 18.32
CA GLU A 867 35.05 27.15 19.70
C GLU A 867 34.25 26.25 20.67
N LYS A 868 34.96 25.60 21.59
CA LYS A 868 34.37 24.84 22.69
C LYS A 868 33.29 23.85 22.23
N CYS A 869 33.48 23.23 21.06
CA CYS A 869 32.66 22.20 20.53
C CYS A 869 33.06 20.80 21.04
N HIS A 870 32.20 19.84 20.94
CA HIS A 870 32.51 18.43 21.20
C HIS A 870 32.17 17.62 19.91
N ILE A 871 33.21 17.10 19.27
CA ILE A 871 33.10 16.43 17.95
C ILE A 871 33.54 14.97 18.09
N ILE A 872 32.66 14.05 17.76
CA ILE A 872 32.88 12.61 17.82
C ILE A 872 32.87 12.02 16.40
N ASP A 873 33.84 11.17 16.10
CA ASP A 873 33.93 10.30 14.93
C ASP A 873 33.76 11.02 13.57
N THR A 874 34.32 12.23 13.49
CA THR A 874 34.41 13.01 12.26
C THR A 874 35.83 12.92 11.72
N THR A 875 36.04 12.29 10.54
CA THR A 875 37.40 12.01 10.04
C THR A 875 38.21 13.26 9.77
N ASN A 876 37.60 14.31 9.24
CA ASN A 876 38.23 15.61 8.98
C ASN A 876 37.39 16.68 9.69
N PRO A 877 37.66 16.95 11.01
CA PRO A 877 36.86 17.89 11.77
C PRO A 877 36.93 19.32 11.25
N LEU A 878 38.06 19.70 10.67
CA LEU A 878 38.28 20.98 10.01
C LEU A 878 38.86 20.80 8.60
N ARG A 879 38.36 21.59 7.66
CA ARG A 879 38.90 21.67 6.30
C ARG A 879 39.05 23.12 5.85
N ASN A 880 40.15 23.45 5.23
CA ASN A 880 40.43 24.82 4.74
C ASN A 880 40.37 24.93 3.20
N ASN A 881 40.09 23.84 2.49
CA ASN A 881 39.82 23.80 1.07
C ASN A 881 39.06 22.50 0.74
N GLN A 882 37.98 22.56 -0.02
CA GLN A 882 37.21 21.39 -0.43
C GLN A 882 37.26 21.16 -1.95
N VAL A 883 37.58 22.17 -2.74
CA VAL A 883 37.48 22.15 -4.21
C VAL A 883 38.77 21.67 -4.85
N ASP A 884 39.82 22.45 -4.75
CA ASP A 884 41.15 22.12 -5.29
C ASP A 884 42.23 22.37 -4.22
N PRO A 885 42.77 21.32 -3.62
CA PRO A 885 43.77 21.40 -2.58
C PRO A 885 45.07 22.08 -3.04
N ASN A 886 45.33 22.19 -4.34
CA ASN A 886 46.53 22.79 -4.91
C ASN A 886 46.31 24.26 -5.31
N ASP A 887 45.09 24.77 -5.33
CA ASP A 887 44.77 26.14 -5.65
C ASP A 887 44.55 26.97 -4.37
N ALA A 888 45.47 27.84 -4.06
CA ALA A 888 45.44 28.70 -2.86
C ALA A 888 44.24 29.68 -2.85
N SER A 889 43.63 29.97 -4.00
CA SER A 889 42.44 30.81 -4.07
C SER A 889 41.22 30.20 -3.39
N TYR A 890 41.12 28.86 -3.39
CA TYR A 890 40.08 28.12 -2.69
C TYR A 890 40.34 27.97 -1.19
N THR A 891 41.52 28.35 -0.69
CA THR A 891 41.87 28.12 0.72
C THR A 891 41.24 29.19 1.61
N GLY A 892 40.54 28.75 2.65
CA GLY A 892 39.95 29.60 3.68
C GLY A 892 40.78 29.63 4.98
N LYS A 893 40.36 30.44 5.96
CA LYS A 893 40.93 30.60 7.31
C LYS A 893 40.02 29.82 8.28
N ILE A 894 40.56 28.83 8.97
CA ILE A 894 39.77 28.03 9.91
C ILE A 894 40.64 27.68 11.13
N ARG A 895 40.04 27.79 12.32
CA ARG A 895 40.70 27.53 13.58
C ARG A 895 39.71 26.88 14.56
N ALA A 896 40.21 25.99 15.40
CA ALA A 896 39.47 25.50 16.56
C ALA A 896 40.14 26.00 17.86
N GLU A 897 39.30 26.32 18.85
CA GLU A 897 39.72 26.72 20.19
C GLU A 897 39.00 25.86 21.24
N ASP A 898 39.77 25.39 22.25
CA ASP A 898 39.31 24.61 23.41
C ASP A 898 38.22 23.59 23.03
N THR A 899 38.40 22.90 21.91
CA THR A 899 37.41 21.93 21.34
C THR A 899 37.83 20.53 21.73
N ILE A 900 36.84 19.67 22.11
CA ILE A 900 37.01 18.24 22.32
C ILE A 900 36.79 17.51 21.00
N TYR A 901 37.74 16.67 20.64
CA TYR A 901 37.67 15.80 19.49
C TYR A 901 37.92 14.37 19.88
N THR A 902 37.01 13.47 19.49
CA THR A 902 37.15 12.03 19.72
C THR A 902 37.04 11.28 18.39
N LEU A 903 37.99 10.41 18.09
CA LEU A 903 37.96 9.52 16.92
C LEU A 903 38.52 8.16 17.33
N ASN A 904 37.76 7.09 16.98
CA ASN A 904 38.14 5.72 17.31
C ASN A 904 38.49 5.50 18.79
N GLY A 905 37.78 6.17 19.69
CA GLY A 905 37.98 6.08 21.13
C GLY A 905 39.14 6.92 21.67
N SER A 906 39.95 7.58 20.86
CA SER A 906 40.99 8.50 21.26
C SER A 906 40.46 9.92 21.37
N THR A 907 40.66 10.60 22.49
CA THR A 907 40.14 11.96 22.77
C THR A 907 41.26 12.95 22.89
N PHE A 908 41.08 14.12 22.28
CA PHE A 908 41.94 15.29 22.36
C PHE A 908 41.10 16.49 22.80
N ARG A 909 41.60 17.36 23.63
CA ARG A 909 41.03 18.66 23.93
C ARG A 909 42.09 19.74 23.78
N GLY A 910 41.80 20.77 22.99
CA GLY A 910 42.73 21.88 22.79
C GLY A 910 42.40 22.71 21.56
N ASN A 911 43.43 23.36 21.05
CA ASN A 911 43.37 24.28 19.92
C ASN A 911 44.00 23.67 18.68
N THR A 912 43.80 24.31 17.52
CA THR A 912 44.40 23.90 16.25
C THR A 912 45.94 23.92 16.34
N GLU A 913 46.51 24.90 17.04
CA GLU A 913 47.95 25.14 17.14
C GLU A 913 48.67 24.27 18.18
N ASP A 914 47.95 23.50 18.97
CA ASP A 914 48.55 22.67 20.01
C ASP A 914 49.35 21.53 19.40
N ALA A 915 50.47 21.19 20.02
CA ALA A 915 51.34 20.14 19.50
C ALA A 915 50.61 18.78 19.40
N GLY A 916 50.62 18.18 18.23
CA GLY A 916 49.94 16.92 17.99
C GLY A 916 48.41 17.01 17.85
N SER A 917 47.86 18.20 17.70
CA SER A 917 46.45 18.45 17.56
C SER A 917 45.90 17.74 16.31
N PRO A 918 44.83 16.89 16.42
CA PRO A 918 44.12 16.38 15.30
C PRO A 918 43.11 17.38 14.69
N LEU A 919 43.01 18.57 15.27
CA LEU A 919 42.20 19.72 14.82
C LEU A 919 42.97 20.60 13.81
N VAL A 920 44.03 20.10 13.22
CA VAL A 920 44.74 20.79 12.15
C VAL A 920 43.89 20.69 10.87
N PRO A 921 43.57 21.84 10.26
CA PRO A 921 42.80 21.81 9.00
C PRO A 921 43.49 21.09 7.86
N VAL A 922 42.76 20.44 7.03
CA VAL A 922 43.24 19.76 5.82
C VAL A 922 42.62 20.40 4.57
N PRO A 923 43.40 20.56 3.48
CA PRO A 923 44.86 20.34 3.33
C PRO A 923 45.71 21.46 3.98
N ALA A 924 46.96 21.12 4.24
CA ALA A 924 47.93 22.12 4.58
C ALA A 924 48.47 22.87 3.34
N PRO A 925 49.01 24.10 3.42
CA PRO A 925 49.35 24.89 4.62
C PRO A 925 48.14 25.64 5.21
N LEU A 926 48.24 25.97 6.49
CA LEU A 926 47.26 26.82 7.20
C LEU A 926 47.41 28.27 6.81
N LYS A 927 46.28 28.93 6.53
CA LYS A 927 46.23 30.41 6.55
C LYS A 927 46.07 30.86 7.99
N PRO A 928 46.83 31.89 8.43
CA PRO A 928 46.63 32.50 9.76
C PRO A 928 45.18 32.93 9.91
N PHE A 929 44.57 32.56 11.05
CA PHE A 929 43.20 32.93 11.33
C PHE A 929 43.08 34.45 11.61
N SER A 930 42.11 35.05 10.94
CA SER A 930 41.67 36.42 11.19
C SER A 930 40.27 36.60 10.67
N TRP A 931 39.44 37.33 11.35
CA TRP A 931 38.13 37.69 10.87
C TRP A 931 38.21 38.58 9.63
N ASN A 932 37.23 38.47 8.75
CA ASN A 932 37.09 39.35 7.62
C ASN A 932 36.29 40.60 8.03
N GLY A 933 36.94 41.76 8.07
CA GLY A 933 36.34 43.05 8.35
C GLY A 933 36.20 43.47 9.81
N PHE A 934 36.66 42.69 10.77
CA PHE A 934 36.68 43.07 12.19
C PHE A 934 37.81 42.37 12.94
N ALA A 935 38.26 43.01 14.03
CA ALA A 935 39.38 42.50 14.84
C ALA A 935 38.92 41.44 15.85
N SER A 936 37.69 41.51 16.33
CA SER A 936 37.05 40.56 17.25
C SER A 936 35.57 40.44 16.92
N LEU A 937 34.91 39.40 17.41
CA LEU A 937 33.49 39.24 17.22
C LEU A 937 32.72 40.47 17.74
N PRO A 938 31.73 40.95 16.96
CA PRO A 938 30.98 42.17 17.31
C PRO A 938 29.89 41.97 18.36
N TYR A 939 29.87 40.82 19.02
CA TYR A 939 28.88 40.44 20.04
C TYR A 939 29.54 39.67 21.19
N SER A 940 28.93 39.74 22.36
CA SER A 940 29.27 38.89 23.50
C SER A 940 28.35 37.65 23.51
N TYR A 941 28.83 36.56 24.04
CA TYR A 941 28.13 35.28 24.08
C TYR A 941 28.58 34.43 25.27
N PRO A 942 27.69 33.65 25.89
CA PRO A 942 28.10 32.70 26.90
C PRO A 942 28.74 31.49 26.28
N VAL A 943 29.76 30.94 26.89
CA VAL A 943 30.39 29.69 26.47
C VAL A 943 30.43 28.71 27.62
N ALA A 944 30.00 27.49 27.39
CA ALA A 944 30.07 26.37 28.30
C ALA A 944 31.36 25.57 28.10
N ASP A 945 31.76 24.81 29.11
CA ASP A 945 32.88 23.87 28.97
C ASP A 945 32.50 22.76 28.02
N PRO A 946 33.32 22.44 26.99
CA PRO A 946 32.96 21.44 25.97
C PRO A 946 32.74 20.02 26.50
N SER A 947 33.23 19.70 27.70
CA SER A 947 32.96 18.39 28.33
C SER A 947 31.53 18.24 28.85
N THR A 948 30.81 19.34 29.04
CA THR A 948 29.45 19.35 29.61
C THR A 948 28.35 19.52 28.56
N ILE A 949 28.72 20.01 27.37
CA ILE A 949 27.72 20.40 26.36
C ILE A 949 26.94 19.22 25.77
N ALA A 950 27.53 18.03 25.68
CA ALA A 950 26.85 16.89 25.13
C ALA A 950 25.51 16.60 25.81
N THR A 951 25.52 16.52 27.15
CA THR A 951 24.29 16.30 27.94
C THR A 951 23.34 17.49 27.87
N SER A 952 23.89 18.74 27.98
CA SER A 952 23.07 19.93 27.91
C SER A 952 22.34 20.02 26.56
N ILE A 953 23.05 19.83 25.46
CA ILE A 953 22.49 19.96 24.12
C ILE A 953 21.51 18.84 23.81
N THR A 954 21.84 17.59 24.11
CA THR A 954 20.89 16.46 23.87
C THR A 954 19.57 16.61 24.62
N ASN A 955 19.60 17.26 25.78
CA ASN A 955 18.41 17.49 26.60
C ASN A 955 17.62 18.76 26.21
N ASN A 956 18.27 19.76 25.61
CA ASN A 956 17.68 21.07 25.42
C ASN A 956 17.59 21.54 23.96
N ALA A 957 18.16 20.81 22.99
CA ALA A 957 18.03 21.16 21.59
C ALA A 957 16.83 20.49 20.94
N GLY A 958 16.27 21.11 19.89
CA GLY A 958 15.27 20.56 19.01
C GLY A 958 13.83 20.90 19.38
N GLN A 959 12.96 20.44 18.49
CA GLN A 959 11.53 20.62 18.60
C GLN A 959 10.96 19.95 19.86
N GLY A 960 9.98 20.59 20.50
CA GLY A 960 9.25 20.04 21.63
C GLY A 960 10.00 19.99 22.96
N VAL A 961 11.28 20.38 22.99
CA VAL A 961 12.09 20.38 24.20
C VAL A 961 11.78 21.56 25.09
N ILE A 962 11.43 22.70 24.50
CA ILE A 962 10.96 23.88 25.22
C ILE A 962 9.48 24.04 24.96
N PHE A 963 8.72 24.01 26.06
CA PHE A 963 7.29 24.36 26.00
C PHE A 963 7.16 25.88 25.99
N TRP A 964 6.87 26.43 24.84
CA TRP A 964 6.65 27.86 24.69
C TRP A 964 5.30 28.23 25.30
N SER A 965 5.31 28.98 26.35
CA SER A 965 4.07 29.65 26.79
C SER A 965 3.70 30.70 25.74
N LYS A 966 2.41 30.98 25.59
CA LYS A 966 1.89 31.99 24.65
C LYS A 966 2.49 33.40 24.83
N THR A 967 3.27 33.60 25.85
CA THR A 967 3.95 34.88 26.18
C THR A 967 5.44 34.84 25.87
N ASN A 968 6.05 33.72 25.51
CA ASN A 968 7.48 33.55 25.38
C ASN A 968 8.02 33.31 23.98
N TRP A 969 7.18 32.91 23.03
CA TRP A 969 7.62 32.53 21.68
C TRP A 969 8.34 33.69 20.93
N PHE A 970 8.09 34.93 21.27
CA PHE A 970 8.72 36.10 20.68
C PHE A 970 9.98 36.59 21.45
N LYS A 971 10.29 36.02 22.61
CA LYS A 971 11.47 36.43 23.34
C LYS A 971 12.76 36.08 22.60
N THR A 972 13.65 37.04 22.59
CA THR A 972 15.03 36.89 22.09
C THR A 972 16.03 36.83 23.22
N THR A 973 15.55 37.06 24.45
CA THR A 973 16.31 36.93 25.71
C THR A 973 15.46 36.14 26.70
N TYR A 974 16.09 35.28 27.48
CA TYR A 974 15.45 34.42 28.46
C TYR A 974 15.93 34.68 29.89
#